data_9319a089d7a635d01a576936c4f8c6aa
#
_entry.id   9319a089d7a635d01a576936c4f8c6aa
#
_cell.length_a   1.000
_cell.length_b   1.000
_cell.length_c   1.000
_cell.angle_alpha   90.00
_cell.angle_beta   90.00
_cell.angle_gamma   90.00
#
_symmetry.space_group_name_H-M   'P 1'
#
loop_
_entity.id
_entity.type
_entity.pdbx_description
1 polymer ?
#
loop_
_entity_poly.entity_id
_entity_poly.type
_entity_poly.pdbx_seq_one_letter_code
_entity_poly.pdbx_strand_id
1 'polypeptide(L)'
;MMKERTLRVLEFTKIRDRLASKAMTDMGRERCEALVPSSNMTEIQRMQAETEEATVILQYVGASPLVPFSDVRASLTLTEKGATLSPKALLEVAALMQSARAARKALDTERDNTPILKELAQRLSTLHNVEQDITNAIISEDEIADRASNELMDIRRHLRGANERIKEKLNQMIRSSAFQKYLQDPIVTMRNDRYCLPVKAEYRGSVPGLVHDQSSTGATLFIEPMAAVEMGNELKTWAAKEKQEIERILSALSAEIAPYADQLRETVETLAELDYIFAKGMLSREMNAVSPKLNQNGYINIIRGRHPLIDREKVVPSNLWMGKDFTSLIITGPNTGGKTVTLKTVGLLTLMAQAGLQVPADLGTELAVFEQVFADIGDEQSIEQSLSTFSGHMTTIVSIMHEVTPDDLVLFDELGAGTDPTEGAALAQAILQRLLNIRVRTLATTHYSELKAFALSTKGVENASVEFDVETLRPTYRLSIGVPGKSNAFEISRRLGLPENLIDDAKKLLSSDSVRFEDVIANAEYHRQVAEREREIARQASAETVKLRDEAEKLRKQMEDQRENTIKKAKADARRIMEQTRRESESIIADLKRMKKEQQNPDAQVNAIRRRIENNVDNLSEGLLQKVDTGLPPKEVRKGDTVEILTIGSQGTVLAPANAKGEVEVQAGILKLKVNISQLRLVKQPDKPKPQPTSVHLKTGAMERTVRMECDVRGMALDEAIMTVDQYLDQAILAGMGEVSIIHGKGTGVLRNGIQQHLKHHMHVASCRLGVYGEGESGVTIVTLK
;
A
#
# COMPACT_ATOMS: atom_id res chain seq x y z
N MET A 1 19.68 1.23 -28.90
CA MET A 1 19.53 0.29 -27.75
C MET A 1 20.47 0.71 -26.64
N MET A 2 20.01 0.81 -25.42
CA MET A 2 20.85 1.19 -24.26
C MET A 2 22.05 0.25 -24.09
N LYS A 3 23.21 0.81 -23.74
CA LYS A 3 24.43 0.00 -23.58
C LYS A 3 24.32 -0.90 -22.33
N GLU A 4 24.67 -2.18 -22.45
CA GLU A 4 24.62 -3.15 -21.33
C GLU A 4 25.48 -2.72 -20.14
N ARG A 5 26.61 -2.02 -20.40
CA ARG A 5 27.44 -1.42 -19.35
C ARG A 5 26.62 -0.43 -18.49
N THR A 6 25.83 0.45 -19.12
CA THR A 6 25.02 1.44 -18.43
C THR A 6 23.95 0.75 -17.56
N LEU A 7 23.28 -0.28 -18.09
CA LEU A 7 22.28 -1.06 -17.37
C LEU A 7 22.88 -1.70 -16.10
N ARG A 8 24.11 -2.22 -16.21
CA ARG A 8 24.82 -2.84 -15.07
C ARG A 8 25.27 -1.79 -14.04
N VAL A 9 25.88 -0.67 -14.49
CA VAL A 9 26.39 0.39 -13.60
C VAL A 9 25.25 1.06 -12.83
N LEU A 10 24.12 1.29 -13.48
CA LEU A 10 22.91 1.83 -12.85
C LEU A 10 22.08 0.75 -12.12
N GLU A 11 22.56 -0.50 -12.07
CA GLU A 11 21.90 -1.61 -11.37
C GLU A 11 20.49 -1.97 -11.89
N PHE A 12 20.20 -1.65 -13.15
CA PHE A 12 18.90 -1.99 -13.78
C PHE A 12 18.68 -3.51 -13.86
N THR A 13 19.74 -4.31 -13.90
CA THR A 13 19.68 -5.77 -13.80
C THR A 13 18.98 -6.22 -12.52
N LYS A 14 19.26 -5.57 -11.38
CA LYS A 14 18.57 -5.87 -10.10
C LYS A 14 17.07 -5.54 -10.15
N ILE A 15 16.67 -4.54 -10.94
CA ILE A 15 15.24 -4.24 -11.17
C ILE A 15 14.61 -5.34 -12.01
N ARG A 16 15.30 -5.85 -13.05
CA ARG A 16 14.84 -7.00 -13.85
C ARG A 16 14.67 -8.26 -12.99
N ASP A 17 15.64 -8.57 -12.12
CA ASP A 17 15.58 -9.71 -11.20
C ASP A 17 14.39 -9.59 -10.24
N ARG A 18 14.19 -8.38 -9.69
CA ARG A 18 13.07 -8.10 -8.81
C ARG A 18 11.72 -8.17 -9.53
N LEU A 19 11.66 -7.72 -10.79
CA LEU A 19 10.49 -7.85 -11.64
C LEU A 19 10.19 -9.31 -11.95
N ALA A 20 11.21 -10.09 -12.35
CA ALA A 20 11.11 -11.52 -12.64
C ALA A 20 10.59 -12.33 -11.44
N SER A 21 10.95 -11.93 -10.21
CA SER A 21 10.40 -12.53 -8.98
C SER A 21 8.89 -12.32 -8.79
N LYS A 22 8.26 -11.41 -9.55
CA LYS A 22 6.80 -11.16 -9.50
C LYS A 22 6.03 -11.95 -10.55
N ALA A 23 6.70 -12.46 -11.58
CA ALA A 23 6.07 -13.31 -12.57
C ALA A 23 5.72 -14.68 -11.95
N MET A 24 4.57 -15.20 -12.32
CA MET A 24 4.04 -16.48 -11.82
C MET A 24 4.52 -17.66 -12.66
N THR A 25 4.86 -17.42 -13.93
CA THR A 25 5.25 -18.44 -14.92
C THR A 25 6.70 -18.24 -15.36
N ASP A 26 7.33 -19.32 -15.83
CA ASP A 26 8.68 -19.24 -16.39
C ASP A 26 8.72 -18.37 -17.64
N MET A 27 7.69 -18.44 -18.49
CA MET A 27 7.58 -17.60 -19.70
C MET A 27 7.45 -16.10 -19.35
N GLY A 28 6.65 -15.77 -18.34
CA GLY A 28 6.54 -14.39 -17.81
C GLY A 28 7.87 -13.92 -17.22
N ARG A 29 8.59 -14.80 -16.52
CA ARG A 29 9.92 -14.53 -15.95
C ARG A 29 10.94 -14.24 -17.03
N GLU A 30 11.02 -15.07 -18.08
CA GLU A 30 11.90 -14.85 -19.23
C GLU A 30 11.67 -13.48 -19.89
N ARG A 31 10.40 -13.07 -20.05
CA ARG A 31 10.05 -11.73 -20.57
C ARG A 31 10.51 -10.60 -19.65
N CYS A 32 10.41 -10.79 -18.33
CA CYS A 32 10.90 -9.82 -17.34
C CYS A 32 12.43 -9.68 -17.40
N GLU A 33 13.16 -10.77 -17.53
CA GLU A 33 14.62 -10.80 -17.63
C GLU A 33 15.12 -10.21 -18.95
N ALA A 34 14.35 -10.37 -20.02
CA ALA A 34 14.64 -9.80 -21.34
C ALA A 34 14.28 -8.29 -21.45
N LEU A 35 13.70 -7.68 -20.43
CA LEU A 35 13.26 -6.29 -20.45
C LEU A 35 14.44 -5.34 -20.70
N VAL A 36 14.31 -4.49 -21.72
CA VAL A 36 15.27 -3.42 -22.05
C VAL A 36 14.55 -2.09 -22.21
N PRO A 37 15.17 -0.97 -21.81
CA PRO A 37 14.59 0.36 -22.04
C PRO A 37 14.57 0.68 -23.55
N SER A 38 13.44 1.25 -24.01
CA SER A 38 13.27 1.74 -25.38
C SER A 38 13.52 3.25 -25.46
N SER A 39 13.88 3.75 -26.63
CA SER A 39 13.90 5.18 -26.97
C SER A 39 12.68 5.61 -27.82
N ASN A 40 11.83 4.67 -28.20
CA ASN A 40 10.63 4.96 -28.98
C ASN A 40 9.48 5.42 -28.06
N MET A 41 9.09 6.68 -28.17
CA MET A 41 8.05 7.29 -27.35
C MET A 41 6.72 6.55 -27.42
N THR A 42 6.29 6.12 -28.60
CA THR A 42 5.01 5.41 -28.76
C THR A 42 5.02 4.05 -28.05
N GLU A 43 6.12 3.32 -28.18
CA GLU A 43 6.30 2.04 -27.50
C GLU A 43 6.32 2.21 -25.97
N ILE A 44 7.07 3.19 -25.47
CA ILE A 44 7.14 3.50 -24.03
C ILE A 44 5.76 3.87 -23.48
N GLN A 45 5.02 4.73 -24.20
CA GLN A 45 3.67 5.14 -23.81
C GLN A 45 2.73 3.94 -23.71
N ARG A 46 2.79 3.01 -24.68
CA ARG A 46 2.00 1.77 -24.65
C ARG A 46 2.38 0.92 -23.44
N MET A 47 3.67 0.68 -23.21
CA MET A 47 4.14 -0.11 -22.06
C MET A 47 3.75 0.53 -20.72
N GLN A 48 3.77 1.86 -20.61
CA GLN A 48 3.30 2.58 -19.41
C GLN A 48 1.80 2.42 -19.21
N ALA A 49 1.00 2.53 -20.29
CA ALA A 49 -0.45 2.35 -20.22
C ALA A 49 -0.82 0.90 -19.80
N GLU A 50 -0.14 -0.11 -20.35
CA GLU A 50 -0.30 -1.51 -19.93
C GLU A 50 -0.04 -1.69 -18.41
N THR A 51 1.02 -1.07 -17.91
CA THR A 51 1.38 -1.14 -16.48
C THR A 51 0.35 -0.40 -15.63
N GLU A 52 -0.15 0.75 -16.08
CA GLU A 52 -1.18 1.52 -15.39
C GLU A 52 -2.50 0.75 -15.30
N GLU A 53 -2.96 0.17 -16.41
CA GLU A 53 -4.14 -0.69 -16.42
C GLU A 53 -4.01 -1.89 -15.47
N ALA A 54 -2.83 -2.54 -15.45
CA ALA A 54 -2.56 -3.62 -14.50
C ALA A 54 -2.64 -3.17 -13.05
N THR A 55 -2.09 -1.99 -12.71
CA THR A 55 -2.18 -1.46 -11.34
C THR A 55 -3.62 -1.16 -10.93
N VAL A 56 -4.45 -0.66 -11.86
CA VAL A 56 -5.89 -0.45 -11.63
C VAL A 56 -6.59 -1.78 -11.32
N ILE A 57 -6.36 -2.82 -12.11
CA ILE A 57 -6.95 -4.15 -11.86
C ILE A 57 -6.49 -4.71 -10.52
N LEU A 58 -5.19 -4.64 -10.21
CA LEU A 58 -4.62 -5.13 -8.95
C LEU A 58 -5.16 -4.41 -7.70
N GLN A 59 -5.57 -3.14 -7.81
CA GLN A 59 -6.22 -2.43 -6.70
C GLN A 59 -7.59 -3.01 -6.35
N TYR A 60 -8.32 -3.51 -7.34
CA TYR A 60 -9.66 -4.06 -7.13
C TYR A 60 -9.66 -5.55 -6.78
N VAL A 61 -8.81 -6.33 -7.45
CA VAL A 61 -8.75 -7.79 -7.26
C VAL A 61 -7.89 -8.15 -6.05
N GLY A 62 -6.95 -7.28 -5.66
CA GLY A 62 -6.03 -7.48 -4.53
C GLY A 62 -4.78 -8.31 -4.86
N ALA A 63 -4.84 -9.19 -5.86
CA ALA A 63 -3.75 -10.06 -6.32
C ALA A 63 -3.79 -10.22 -7.85
N SER A 64 -2.77 -10.88 -8.44
CA SER A 64 -2.81 -11.23 -9.86
C SER A 64 -4.03 -12.12 -10.15
N PRO A 65 -4.78 -11.84 -11.21
CA PRO A 65 -5.92 -12.66 -11.60
C PRO A 65 -5.53 -13.97 -12.28
N LEU A 66 -4.24 -14.19 -12.54
CA LEU A 66 -3.73 -15.39 -13.19
C LEU A 66 -3.60 -16.53 -12.19
N VAL A 67 -3.77 -17.75 -12.70
CA VAL A 67 -3.43 -19.00 -12.01
C VAL A 67 -2.13 -19.51 -12.63
N PRO A 68 -1.18 -20.08 -11.86
CA PRO A 68 0.05 -20.63 -12.43
C PRO A 68 -0.25 -21.67 -13.51
N PHE A 69 0.45 -21.60 -14.62
CA PHE A 69 0.36 -22.53 -15.74
C PHE A 69 1.75 -22.80 -16.31
N SER A 70 1.90 -23.95 -16.98
CA SER A 70 3.14 -24.35 -17.64
C SER A 70 3.06 -24.12 -19.17
N ASP A 71 4.20 -24.14 -19.85
CA ASP A 71 4.24 -24.11 -21.30
C ASP A 71 3.77 -25.46 -21.88
N VAL A 72 2.61 -25.46 -22.46
CA VAL A 72 1.99 -26.65 -23.04
C VAL A 72 2.16 -26.78 -24.55
N ARG A 73 2.91 -25.89 -25.21
CA ARG A 73 3.06 -25.87 -26.69
C ARG A 73 3.59 -27.18 -27.24
N ALA A 74 4.52 -27.85 -26.55
CA ALA A 74 5.01 -29.18 -26.93
C ALA A 74 3.91 -30.25 -26.86
N SER A 75 3.09 -30.23 -25.81
CA SER A 75 1.94 -31.15 -25.65
C SER A 75 0.89 -30.92 -26.74
N LEU A 76 0.58 -29.66 -27.08
CA LEU A 76 -0.33 -29.32 -28.17
C LEU A 76 0.16 -29.86 -29.53
N THR A 77 1.45 -29.76 -29.81
CA THR A 77 2.05 -30.32 -31.02
C THR A 77 1.94 -31.85 -31.08
N LEU A 78 1.97 -32.53 -29.93
CA LEU A 78 1.78 -33.98 -29.85
C LEU A 78 0.31 -34.38 -30.13
N THR A 79 -0.67 -33.62 -29.60
CA THR A 79 -2.09 -33.90 -29.86
C THR A 79 -2.45 -33.75 -31.34
N GLU A 80 -1.91 -32.78 -32.05
CA GLU A 80 -2.10 -32.59 -33.50
C GLU A 80 -1.58 -33.76 -34.32
N LYS A 81 -0.54 -34.43 -33.81
CA LYS A 81 0.01 -35.65 -34.43
C LYS A 81 -0.76 -36.93 -34.02
N GLY A 82 -1.84 -36.81 -33.26
CA GLY A 82 -2.65 -37.92 -32.80
C GLY A 82 -2.03 -38.71 -31.63
N ALA A 83 -1.04 -38.14 -30.93
CA ALA A 83 -0.42 -38.80 -29.78
C ALA A 83 -1.26 -38.61 -28.51
N THR A 84 -1.27 -39.63 -27.65
CA THR A 84 -1.93 -39.61 -26.34
C THR A 84 -1.04 -38.87 -25.32
N LEU A 85 -1.58 -37.86 -24.65
CA LEU A 85 -0.90 -37.14 -23.56
C LEU A 85 -0.95 -37.93 -22.25
N SER A 86 0.05 -37.72 -21.41
CA SER A 86 0.05 -38.21 -20.03
C SER A 86 -0.97 -37.49 -19.18
N PRO A 87 -1.42 -38.02 -18.03
CA PRO A 87 -2.31 -37.34 -17.10
C PRO A 87 -1.75 -35.97 -16.66
N LYS A 88 -0.44 -35.89 -16.40
CA LYS A 88 0.26 -34.63 -16.08
C LYS A 88 0.08 -33.59 -17.17
N ALA A 89 0.40 -33.94 -18.42
CA ALA A 89 0.30 -33.00 -19.54
C ALA A 89 -1.15 -32.52 -19.78
N LEU A 90 -2.14 -33.40 -19.57
CA LEU A 90 -3.56 -33.02 -19.65
C LEU A 90 -3.96 -32.05 -18.52
N LEU A 91 -3.48 -32.28 -17.28
CA LEU A 91 -3.70 -31.36 -16.17
C LEU A 91 -3.04 -29.99 -16.38
N GLU A 92 -1.86 -29.94 -16.99
CA GLU A 92 -1.18 -28.70 -17.38
C GLU A 92 -2.01 -27.92 -18.42
N VAL A 93 -2.60 -28.61 -19.41
CA VAL A 93 -3.52 -27.99 -20.38
C VAL A 93 -4.79 -27.47 -19.67
N ALA A 94 -5.34 -28.23 -18.73
CA ALA A 94 -6.50 -27.79 -17.95
C ALA A 94 -6.15 -26.55 -17.08
N ALA A 95 -4.98 -26.51 -16.46
CA ALA A 95 -4.51 -25.37 -15.69
C ALA A 95 -4.36 -24.10 -16.56
N LEU A 96 -3.88 -24.25 -17.81
CA LEU A 96 -3.86 -23.14 -18.78
C LEU A 96 -5.26 -22.59 -19.04
N MET A 97 -6.23 -23.47 -19.32
CA MET A 97 -7.64 -23.08 -19.58
C MET A 97 -8.27 -22.42 -18.35
N GLN A 98 -7.99 -22.93 -17.16
CA GLN A 98 -8.41 -22.33 -15.89
C GLN A 98 -7.86 -20.93 -15.71
N SER A 99 -6.56 -20.74 -16.01
CA SER A 99 -5.91 -19.42 -15.95
C SER A 99 -6.54 -18.46 -16.97
N ALA A 100 -6.79 -18.91 -18.20
CA ALA A 100 -7.44 -18.12 -19.24
C ALA A 100 -8.84 -17.67 -18.81
N ARG A 101 -9.62 -18.56 -18.23
CA ARG A 101 -10.97 -18.28 -17.74
C ARG A 101 -10.95 -17.31 -16.55
N ALA A 102 -10.02 -17.49 -15.61
CA ALA A 102 -9.85 -16.61 -14.46
C ALA A 102 -9.44 -15.20 -14.91
N ALA A 103 -8.44 -15.08 -15.78
CA ALA A 103 -7.97 -13.83 -16.35
C ALA A 103 -9.08 -13.12 -17.12
N ARG A 104 -9.76 -13.81 -18.04
CA ARG A 104 -10.87 -13.24 -18.81
C ARG A 104 -11.99 -12.71 -17.91
N LYS A 105 -12.40 -13.46 -16.89
CA LYS A 105 -13.41 -13.03 -15.92
C LYS A 105 -13.00 -11.78 -15.14
N ALA A 106 -11.73 -11.66 -14.77
CA ALA A 106 -11.21 -10.52 -14.02
C ALA A 106 -11.05 -9.28 -14.87
N LEU A 107 -10.75 -9.43 -16.16
CA LEU A 107 -10.51 -8.35 -17.11
C LEU A 107 -11.77 -7.91 -17.85
N ASP A 108 -12.80 -8.77 -17.97
CA ASP A 108 -14.10 -8.50 -18.58
C ASP A 108 -15.03 -7.73 -17.62
N THR A 109 -14.53 -6.60 -17.10
CA THR A 109 -15.30 -5.70 -16.25
C THR A 109 -15.81 -4.53 -17.09
N GLU A 110 -17.03 -4.01 -16.79
CA GLU A 110 -17.61 -2.83 -17.46
C GLU A 110 -16.85 -1.51 -17.18
N ARG A 111 -15.54 -1.58 -16.90
CA ARG A 111 -14.72 -0.42 -16.58
C ARG A 111 -14.07 0.12 -17.85
N ASP A 112 -14.35 1.38 -18.15
CA ASP A 112 -13.84 2.06 -19.36
C ASP A 112 -12.32 2.34 -19.32
N ASN A 113 -11.63 2.08 -18.19
CA ASN A 113 -10.24 2.51 -17.97
C ASN A 113 -9.17 1.44 -18.23
N THR A 114 -9.52 0.31 -18.87
CA THR A 114 -8.56 -0.78 -19.13
C THR A 114 -8.72 -1.38 -20.54
N PRO A 115 -8.65 -0.56 -21.62
CA PRO A 115 -8.91 -1.03 -22.99
C PRO A 115 -7.88 -2.04 -23.48
N ILE A 116 -6.58 -1.88 -23.16
CA ILE A 116 -5.50 -2.75 -23.63
C ILE A 116 -5.64 -4.15 -23.03
N LEU A 117 -5.84 -4.24 -21.70
CA LEU A 117 -6.02 -5.53 -21.03
C LEU A 117 -7.32 -6.22 -21.43
N LYS A 118 -8.39 -5.46 -21.75
CA LYS A 118 -9.62 -6.01 -22.33
C LYS A 118 -9.38 -6.61 -23.72
N GLU A 119 -8.61 -5.94 -24.57
CA GLU A 119 -8.25 -6.49 -25.88
C GLU A 119 -7.48 -7.80 -25.74
N LEU A 120 -6.48 -7.87 -24.84
CA LEU A 120 -5.77 -9.11 -24.55
C LEU A 120 -6.69 -10.20 -23.99
N ALA A 121 -7.63 -9.85 -23.12
CA ALA A 121 -8.60 -10.81 -22.59
C ALA A 121 -9.50 -11.44 -23.67
N GLN A 122 -9.80 -10.71 -24.75
CA GLN A 122 -10.60 -11.23 -25.88
C GLN A 122 -9.87 -12.32 -26.68
N ARG A 123 -8.52 -12.31 -26.67
CA ARG A 123 -7.69 -13.34 -27.35
C ARG A 123 -7.62 -14.65 -26.55
N LEU A 124 -8.06 -14.64 -25.28
CA LEU A 124 -8.03 -15.82 -24.44
C LEU A 124 -9.16 -16.79 -24.81
N SER A 125 -8.83 -18.00 -25.19
CA SER A 125 -9.78 -19.08 -25.40
C SER A 125 -10.18 -19.75 -24.09
N THR A 126 -11.49 -19.75 -23.78
CA THR A 126 -12.04 -20.36 -22.58
C THR A 126 -12.83 -21.62 -22.95
N LEU A 127 -12.15 -22.76 -23.05
CA LEU A 127 -12.73 -24.04 -23.41
C LEU A 127 -13.22 -24.77 -22.16
N HIS A 128 -14.28 -24.26 -21.54
CA HIS A 128 -14.75 -24.71 -20.23
C HIS A 128 -15.17 -26.18 -20.22
N ASN A 129 -15.78 -26.68 -21.29
CA ASN A 129 -16.17 -28.09 -21.40
C ASN A 129 -14.94 -29.00 -21.36
N VAL A 130 -13.93 -28.74 -22.21
CA VAL A 130 -12.69 -29.51 -22.26
C VAL A 130 -11.95 -29.45 -20.92
N GLU A 131 -11.89 -28.26 -20.28
CA GLU A 131 -11.34 -28.10 -18.93
C GLU A 131 -12.03 -29.01 -17.92
N GLN A 132 -13.38 -29.03 -17.94
CA GLN A 132 -14.18 -29.86 -17.04
C GLN A 132 -14.02 -31.36 -17.32
N ASP A 133 -13.98 -31.78 -18.58
CA ASP A 133 -13.81 -33.18 -18.94
C ASP A 133 -12.47 -33.73 -18.46
N ILE A 134 -11.38 -32.93 -18.61
CA ILE A 134 -10.07 -33.31 -18.09
C ILE A 134 -10.09 -33.37 -16.55
N THR A 135 -10.59 -32.32 -15.87
CA THR A 135 -10.55 -32.23 -14.40
C THR A 135 -11.52 -33.21 -13.72
N ASN A 136 -12.59 -33.61 -14.39
CA ASN A 136 -13.47 -34.66 -13.93
C ASN A 136 -12.90 -36.07 -14.08
N ALA A 137 -12.10 -36.31 -15.15
CA ALA A 137 -11.50 -37.57 -15.43
C ALA A 137 -10.20 -37.82 -14.68
N ILE A 138 -9.38 -36.77 -14.42
CA ILE A 138 -8.04 -36.88 -13.83
C ILE A 138 -8.02 -36.17 -12.48
N ILE A 139 -7.72 -36.93 -11.41
CA ILE A 139 -7.60 -36.38 -10.03
C ILE A 139 -6.21 -35.88 -9.76
N SER A 140 -5.19 -36.64 -10.19
CA SER A 140 -3.77 -36.27 -10.04
C SER A 140 -2.92 -36.88 -11.16
N GLU A 141 -1.60 -36.55 -11.17
CA GLU A 141 -0.66 -37.13 -12.16
C GLU A 141 -0.68 -38.68 -12.17
N ASP A 142 -1.01 -39.32 -11.06
CA ASP A 142 -0.98 -40.78 -10.87
C ASP A 142 -2.39 -41.41 -10.75
N GLU A 143 -3.47 -40.60 -10.72
CA GLU A 143 -4.80 -41.10 -10.41
C GLU A 143 -5.85 -40.59 -11.38
N ILE A 144 -6.51 -41.56 -12.07
CA ILE A 144 -7.71 -41.35 -12.90
C ILE A 144 -8.95 -41.64 -12.05
N ALA A 145 -9.94 -40.73 -12.12
CA ALA A 145 -11.18 -40.87 -11.36
C ALA A 145 -11.96 -42.12 -11.78
N ASP A 146 -12.58 -42.81 -10.82
CA ASP A 146 -13.50 -43.96 -11.13
C ASP A 146 -14.64 -43.53 -12.07
N ARG A 147 -15.08 -42.28 -11.94
CA ARG A 147 -16.15 -41.66 -12.75
C ARG A 147 -15.71 -41.20 -14.15
N ALA A 148 -14.42 -41.33 -14.49
CA ALA A 148 -13.91 -40.91 -15.80
C ALA A 148 -14.59 -41.68 -16.97
N SER A 149 -15.01 -42.92 -16.73
CA SER A 149 -15.94 -43.66 -17.61
C SER A 149 -16.73 -44.69 -16.81
N ASN A 150 -17.92 -45.06 -17.31
CA ASN A 150 -18.74 -46.12 -16.72
C ASN A 150 -17.96 -47.44 -16.74
N GLU A 151 -17.23 -47.71 -17.83
CA GLU A 151 -16.43 -48.91 -18.01
C GLU A 151 -15.31 -49.01 -16.98
N LEU A 152 -14.55 -47.92 -16.73
CA LEU A 152 -13.52 -47.91 -15.71
C LEU A 152 -14.09 -48.16 -14.30
N MET A 153 -15.23 -47.57 -13.99
CA MET A 153 -15.92 -47.79 -12.71
C MET A 153 -16.28 -49.25 -12.53
N ASP A 154 -16.81 -49.90 -13.57
CA ASP A 154 -17.15 -51.32 -13.52
C ASP A 154 -15.93 -52.24 -13.43
N ILE A 155 -14.87 -51.97 -14.22
CA ILE A 155 -13.59 -52.68 -14.14
C ILE A 155 -13.02 -52.60 -12.72
N ARG A 156 -12.96 -51.41 -12.10
CA ARG A 156 -12.45 -51.23 -10.74
C ARG A 156 -13.32 -51.90 -9.68
N ARG A 157 -14.64 -51.95 -9.89
CA ARG A 157 -15.54 -52.73 -9.04
C ARG A 157 -15.20 -54.21 -9.08
N HIS A 158 -14.97 -54.74 -10.29
CA HIS A 158 -14.56 -56.15 -10.47
C HIS A 158 -13.19 -56.43 -9.87
N LEU A 159 -12.21 -55.55 -10.05
CA LEU A 159 -10.89 -55.65 -9.43
C LEU A 159 -10.97 -55.73 -7.90
N ARG A 160 -11.73 -54.81 -7.28
CA ARG A 160 -11.92 -54.78 -5.82
C ARG A 160 -12.56 -56.08 -5.36
N GLY A 161 -13.63 -56.52 -6.03
CA GLY A 161 -14.32 -57.78 -5.72
C GLY A 161 -13.44 -59.03 -5.91
N ALA A 162 -12.60 -59.07 -6.97
CA ALA A 162 -11.65 -60.16 -7.19
C ALA A 162 -10.56 -60.17 -6.10
N ASN A 163 -10.02 -59.01 -5.72
CA ASN A 163 -9.06 -58.89 -4.64
C ASN A 163 -9.61 -59.38 -3.29
N GLU A 164 -10.85 -59.02 -2.99
CA GLU A 164 -11.50 -59.44 -1.73
C GLU A 164 -11.71 -60.95 -1.72
N ARG A 165 -12.21 -61.56 -2.82
CA ARG A 165 -12.40 -63.02 -2.95
C ARG A 165 -11.11 -63.79 -2.76
N ILE A 166 -9.99 -63.34 -3.37
CA ILE A 166 -8.67 -63.97 -3.19
C ILE A 166 -8.22 -63.89 -1.74
N LYS A 167 -8.26 -62.70 -1.12
CA LYS A 167 -7.89 -62.51 0.26
C LYS A 167 -8.73 -63.36 1.21
N GLU A 168 -10.03 -63.46 0.99
CA GLU A 168 -10.92 -64.27 1.80
C GLU A 168 -10.59 -65.75 1.68
N LYS A 169 -10.37 -66.23 0.44
CA LYS A 169 -10.02 -67.63 0.15
C LYS A 169 -8.70 -68.00 0.84
N LEU A 170 -7.69 -67.16 0.71
CA LEU A 170 -6.37 -67.37 1.34
C LEU A 170 -6.46 -67.29 2.86
N ASN A 171 -7.24 -66.39 3.40
CA ASN A 171 -7.49 -66.28 4.84
C ASN A 171 -8.22 -67.53 5.42
N GLN A 172 -9.18 -68.08 4.65
CA GLN A 172 -9.83 -69.35 5.01
C GLN A 172 -8.78 -70.50 5.07
N MET A 173 -7.85 -70.54 4.10
CA MET A 173 -6.78 -71.55 4.08
C MET A 173 -5.82 -71.40 5.29
N ILE A 174 -5.40 -70.13 5.61
CA ILE A 174 -4.54 -69.84 6.75
C ILE A 174 -5.19 -70.24 8.07
N ARG A 175 -6.49 -70.07 8.22
CA ARG A 175 -7.22 -70.42 9.46
C ARG A 175 -7.50 -71.92 9.60
N SER A 176 -7.34 -72.71 8.54
CA SER A 176 -7.55 -74.14 8.58
C SER A 176 -6.43 -74.82 9.38
N SER A 177 -6.78 -75.55 10.41
CA SER A 177 -5.81 -76.27 11.26
C SER A 177 -5.02 -77.33 10.45
N ALA A 178 -5.61 -77.89 9.40
CA ALA A 178 -4.95 -78.80 8.46
C ALA A 178 -3.84 -78.12 7.65
N PHE A 179 -3.98 -76.81 7.35
CA PHE A 179 -3.06 -76.10 6.50
C PHE A 179 -1.95 -75.33 7.29
N GLN A 180 -2.27 -74.90 8.54
CA GLN A 180 -1.33 -74.20 9.37
C GLN A 180 0.01 -74.90 9.61
N LYS A 181 0.05 -76.24 9.68
CA LYS A 181 1.28 -77.00 9.89
C LYS A 181 2.29 -76.86 8.75
N TYR A 182 1.81 -76.52 7.55
CA TYR A 182 2.62 -76.35 6.36
C TYR A 182 3.20 -74.95 6.20
N LEU A 183 2.60 -73.94 6.85
CA LEU A 183 2.99 -72.53 6.72
C LEU A 183 4.19 -72.23 7.63
N GLN A 184 5.09 -71.35 7.14
CA GLN A 184 6.14 -70.80 7.97
C GLN A 184 5.54 -69.72 8.87
N ASP A 185 4.69 -68.82 8.30
CA ASP A 185 3.93 -67.80 9.00
C ASP A 185 2.48 -67.83 8.45
N PRO A 186 1.47 -67.60 9.32
CA PRO A 186 0.05 -67.63 8.89
C PRO A 186 -0.36 -66.24 8.34
N ILE A 187 0.33 -65.80 7.28
CA ILE A 187 0.08 -64.51 6.62
C ILE A 187 -0.07 -64.69 5.09
N VAL A 188 -0.81 -63.81 4.45
CA VAL A 188 -0.84 -63.66 3.00
C VAL A 188 0.20 -62.63 2.58
N THR A 189 1.04 -62.94 1.65
CA THR A 189 2.08 -62.06 1.09
C THR A 189 1.89 -61.86 -0.39
N MET A 190 2.44 -60.78 -0.94
CA MET A 190 2.52 -60.57 -2.38
C MET A 190 3.95 -60.83 -2.86
N ARG A 191 4.10 -61.58 -3.97
CA ARG A 191 5.32 -61.77 -4.71
C ARG A 191 5.03 -61.75 -6.20
N ASN A 192 5.76 -60.97 -6.95
CA ASN A 192 5.58 -60.79 -8.41
C ASN A 192 4.10 -60.52 -8.76
N ASP A 193 3.43 -59.61 -8.02
CA ASP A 193 1.99 -59.27 -8.17
C ASP A 193 1.05 -60.45 -8.02
N ARG A 194 1.45 -61.47 -7.24
CA ARG A 194 0.64 -62.65 -6.92
C ARG A 194 0.51 -62.81 -5.40
N TYR A 195 -0.67 -63.19 -4.98
CA TYR A 195 -0.94 -63.52 -3.59
C TYR A 195 -0.38 -64.91 -3.24
N CYS A 196 0.58 -64.95 -2.37
CA CYS A 196 1.30 -66.18 -1.96
C CYS A 196 1.19 -66.47 -0.48
N LEU A 197 1.29 -67.71 -0.13
CA LEU A 197 1.47 -68.18 1.25
C LEU A 197 2.91 -68.62 1.46
N PRO A 198 3.54 -68.23 2.57
CA PRO A 198 4.89 -68.67 2.95
C PRO A 198 4.83 -70.10 3.49
N VAL A 199 5.24 -71.01 2.71
CA VAL A 199 5.23 -72.47 3.00
C VAL A 199 6.64 -72.93 3.34
N LYS A 200 6.81 -73.82 4.35
CA LYS A 200 8.10 -74.43 4.67
C LYS A 200 8.54 -75.35 3.51
N ALA A 201 9.81 -75.25 3.13
CA ALA A 201 10.31 -75.95 1.96
C ALA A 201 10.06 -77.44 2.02
N GLU A 202 10.12 -78.10 3.19
CA GLU A 202 9.84 -79.52 3.44
C GLU A 202 8.40 -79.96 3.08
N TYR A 203 7.44 -79.02 3.10
CA TYR A 203 6.04 -79.25 2.78
C TYR A 203 5.61 -78.79 1.38
N ARG A 204 6.59 -78.55 0.49
CA ARG A 204 6.37 -78.16 -0.93
C ARG A 204 5.31 -79.04 -1.62
N GLY A 205 5.41 -80.35 -1.44
CA GLY A 205 4.50 -81.35 -2.08
C GLY A 205 3.11 -81.43 -1.45
N SER A 206 2.93 -80.87 -0.24
CA SER A 206 1.66 -80.88 0.49
C SER A 206 0.78 -79.67 0.15
N VAL A 207 1.31 -78.64 -0.47
CA VAL A 207 0.58 -77.42 -0.92
C VAL A 207 0.63 -77.31 -2.45
N PRO A 208 -0.44 -77.77 -3.14
CA PRO A 208 -0.50 -77.69 -4.60
C PRO A 208 -0.57 -76.20 -4.99
N GLY A 209 0.37 -75.78 -5.86
CA GLY A 209 0.44 -74.40 -6.28
C GLY A 209 1.73 -74.05 -7.05
N LEU A 210 1.82 -72.78 -7.51
CA LEU A 210 2.96 -72.24 -8.21
C LEU A 210 3.89 -71.53 -7.22
N VAL A 211 5.18 -71.81 -7.27
CA VAL A 211 6.24 -71.13 -6.52
C VAL A 211 6.61 -69.89 -7.25
N HIS A 212 6.44 -68.70 -6.64
CA HIS A 212 6.81 -67.39 -7.20
C HIS A 212 8.09 -66.87 -6.67
N ASP A 213 8.50 -67.27 -5.47
CA ASP A 213 9.72 -66.80 -4.80
C ASP A 213 10.17 -67.79 -3.71
N GLN A 214 11.41 -67.62 -3.23
CA GLN A 214 11.95 -68.34 -2.06
C GLN A 214 12.72 -67.42 -1.16
N SER A 215 12.78 -67.77 0.16
CA SER A 215 13.61 -66.98 1.09
C SER A 215 15.11 -67.13 0.73
N SER A 216 15.93 -66.17 1.19
CA SER A 216 17.39 -66.18 0.96
C SER A 216 18.11 -67.46 1.49
N THR A 217 17.47 -68.09 2.52
CA THR A 217 17.98 -69.34 3.09
C THR A 217 17.41 -70.61 2.39
N GLY A 218 16.48 -70.45 1.47
CA GLY A 218 15.75 -71.55 0.84
C GLY A 218 14.75 -72.30 1.72
N ALA A 219 14.63 -71.91 3.02
CA ALA A 219 13.78 -72.58 4.00
C ALA A 219 12.25 -72.32 3.83
N THR A 220 11.88 -71.24 3.12
CA THR A 220 10.51 -70.84 2.89
C THR A 220 10.28 -70.61 1.40
N LEU A 221 9.20 -71.21 0.87
CA LEU A 221 8.74 -71.03 -0.49
C LEU A 221 7.45 -70.18 -0.50
N PHE A 222 7.41 -69.16 -1.34
CA PHE A 222 6.21 -68.35 -1.50
C PHE A 222 5.37 -68.99 -2.62
N ILE A 223 4.31 -69.69 -2.20
CA ILE A 223 3.48 -70.51 -3.07
C ILE A 223 2.14 -69.83 -3.28
N GLU A 224 1.75 -69.56 -4.56
CA GLU A 224 0.37 -69.27 -4.94
C GLU A 224 -0.40 -70.55 -4.95
N PRO A 225 -1.36 -70.79 -4.02
CA PRO A 225 -2.13 -72.08 -4.02
C PRO A 225 -2.98 -72.18 -5.30
N MET A 226 -3.15 -73.40 -5.78
CA MET A 226 -3.89 -73.67 -7.00
C MET A 226 -5.33 -73.10 -6.95
N ALA A 227 -5.96 -73.07 -5.76
CA ALA A 227 -7.25 -72.49 -5.53
C ALA A 227 -7.27 -70.92 -5.70
N ALA A 228 -6.12 -70.26 -5.71
CA ALA A 228 -6.00 -68.83 -5.92
C ALA A 228 -5.56 -68.47 -7.35
N VAL A 229 -4.95 -69.42 -8.12
CA VAL A 229 -4.37 -69.15 -9.45
C VAL A 229 -5.40 -68.61 -10.45
N GLU A 230 -6.61 -69.24 -10.52
CA GLU A 230 -7.65 -68.79 -11.45
C GLU A 230 -8.11 -67.38 -11.09
N MET A 231 -8.37 -67.08 -9.81
CA MET A 231 -8.76 -65.76 -9.32
C MET A 231 -7.64 -64.74 -9.53
N GLY A 232 -6.35 -65.14 -9.35
CA GLY A 232 -5.19 -64.31 -9.63
C GLY A 232 -5.02 -64.01 -11.13
N ASN A 233 -5.43 -64.93 -12.01
CA ASN A 233 -5.45 -64.68 -13.47
C ASN A 233 -6.61 -63.74 -13.85
N GLU A 234 -7.79 -63.90 -13.24
CA GLU A 234 -8.92 -62.98 -13.38
C GLU A 234 -8.49 -61.56 -12.97
N LEU A 235 -7.83 -61.40 -11.83
CA LEU A 235 -7.30 -60.14 -11.38
C LEU A 235 -6.36 -59.48 -12.42
N LYS A 236 -5.40 -60.24 -12.96
CA LYS A 236 -4.51 -59.74 -14.00
C LYS A 236 -5.24 -59.33 -15.26
N THR A 237 -6.28 -60.07 -15.65
CA THR A 237 -7.10 -59.74 -16.81
C THR A 237 -7.84 -58.44 -16.60
N TRP A 238 -8.41 -58.21 -15.41
CA TRP A 238 -9.08 -56.95 -15.09
C TRP A 238 -8.09 -55.79 -14.96
N ALA A 239 -6.88 -56.01 -14.42
CA ALA A 239 -5.83 -54.99 -14.37
C ALA A 239 -5.33 -54.57 -15.77
N ALA A 240 -5.22 -55.56 -16.71
CA ALA A 240 -4.91 -55.25 -18.11
C ALA A 240 -6.01 -54.40 -18.78
N LYS A 241 -7.29 -54.73 -18.51
CA LYS A 241 -8.43 -53.98 -19.01
C LYS A 241 -8.47 -52.55 -18.41
N GLU A 242 -8.14 -52.40 -17.13
CA GLU A 242 -8.04 -51.09 -16.48
C GLU A 242 -7.01 -50.22 -17.21
N LYS A 243 -5.81 -50.76 -17.45
CA LYS A 243 -4.75 -50.06 -18.18
C LYS A 243 -5.19 -49.65 -19.58
N GLN A 244 -5.83 -50.57 -20.31
CA GLN A 244 -6.32 -50.28 -21.66
C GLN A 244 -7.43 -49.21 -21.66
N GLU A 245 -8.35 -49.25 -20.68
CA GLU A 245 -9.41 -48.27 -20.57
C GLU A 245 -8.86 -46.88 -20.17
N ILE A 246 -7.91 -46.81 -19.25
CA ILE A 246 -7.21 -45.56 -18.91
C ILE A 246 -6.57 -44.97 -20.17
N GLU A 247 -5.85 -45.77 -20.96
CA GLU A 247 -5.19 -45.33 -22.20
C GLU A 247 -6.25 -44.80 -23.21
N ARG A 248 -7.41 -45.49 -23.33
CA ARG A 248 -8.52 -45.03 -24.16
C ARG A 248 -9.07 -43.66 -23.69
N ILE A 249 -9.25 -43.48 -22.37
CA ILE A 249 -9.73 -42.21 -21.79
C ILE A 249 -8.74 -41.10 -22.10
N LEU A 250 -7.44 -41.32 -21.85
CA LEU A 250 -6.41 -40.33 -22.11
C LEU A 250 -6.32 -39.98 -23.61
N SER A 251 -6.46 -40.98 -24.48
CA SER A 251 -6.48 -40.77 -25.94
C SER A 251 -7.69 -39.92 -26.37
N ALA A 252 -8.87 -40.19 -25.81
CA ALA A 252 -10.07 -39.41 -26.11
C ALA A 252 -9.94 -37.97 -25.69
N LEU A 253 -9.45 -37.68 -24.45
CA LEU A 253 -9.21 -36.34 -23.96
C LEU A 253 -8.14 -35.61 -24.80
N SER A 254 -7.08 -36.32 -25.22
CA SER A 254 -6.04 -35.76 -26.09
C SER A 254 -6.58 -35.39 -27.48
N ALA A 255 -7.45 -36.23 -28.05
CA ALA A 255 -8.10 -35.95 -29.32
C ALA A 255 -9.10 -34.81 -29.27
N GLU A 256 -9.73 -34.56 -28.10
CA GLU A 256 -10.62 -33.44 -27.88
C GLU A 256 -9.89 -32.08 -27.87
N ILE A 257 -8.62 -32.03 -27.42
CA ILE A 257 -7.79 -30.84 -27.41
C ILE A 257 -7.31 -30.47 -28.82
N ALA A 258 -7.01 -31.47 -29.67
CA ALA A 258 -6.33 -31.27 -30.98
C ALA A 258 -6.97 -30.19 -31.89
N PRO A 259 -8.32 -30.08 -32.04
CA PRO A 259 -8.93 -29.05 -32.88
C PRO A 259 -8.67 -27.60 -32.38
N TYR A 260 -8.31 -27.43 -31.12
CA TYR A 260 -8.13 -26.15 -30.47
C TYR A 260 -6.64 -25.78 -30.25
N ALA A 261 -5.72 -26.60 -30.77
CA ALA A 261 -4.27 -26.41 -30.50
C ALA A 261 -3.74 -25.02 -30.85
N ASP A 262 -4.14 -24.45 -31.99
CA ASP A 262 -3.72 -23.09 -32.38
C ASP A 262 -4.27 -22.01 -31.45
N GLN A 263 -5.54 -22.12 -31.05
CA GLN A 263 -6.16 -21.17 -30.11
C GLN A 263 -5.52 -21.26 -28.73
N LEU A 264 -5.13 -22.47 -28.30
CA LEU A 264 -4.43 -22.66 -27.04
C LEU A 264 -3.00 -22.15 -27.08
N ARG A 265 -2.30 -22.20 -28.23
CA ARG A 265 -1.00 -21.55 -28.42
C ARG A 265 -1.09 -20.04 -28.28
N GLU A 266 -2.08 -19.41 -28.93
CA GLU A 266 -2.34 -17.98 -28.77
C GLU A 266 -2.65 -17.64 -27.33
N THR A 267 -3.43 -18.49 -26.64
CA THR A 267 -3.76 -18.34 -25.21
C THR A 267 -2.51 -18.40 -24.34
N VAL A 268 -1.56 -19.32 -24.59
CA VAL A 268 -0.27 -19.41 -23.89
C VAL A 268 0.49 -18.08 -24.01
N GLU A 269 0.67 -17.58 -25.25
CA GLU A 269 1.40 -16.33 -25.50
C GLU A 269 0.74 -15.12 -24.83
N THR A 270 -0.61 -15.03 -24.91
CA THR A 270 -1.37 -13.95 -24.31
C THR A 270 -1.32 -13.98 -22.79
N LEU A 271 -1.40 -15.17 -22.17
CA LEU A 271 -1.26 -15.31 -20.71
C LEU A 271 0.15 -14.99 -20.23
N ALA A 272 1.19 -15.36 -21.00
CA ALA A 272 2.58 -15.01 -20.70
C ALA A 272 2.79 -13.48 -20.79
N GLU A 273 2.15 -12.82 -21.77
CA GLU A 273 2.14 -11.35 -21.87
C GLU A 273 1.42 -10.71 -20.69
N LEU A 274 0.26 -11.21 -20.32
CA LEU A 274 -0.49 -10.73 -19.14
C LEU A 274 0.31 -10.95 -17.84
N ASP A 275 0.97 -12.10 -17.66
CA ASP A 275 1.81 -12.36 -16.49
C ASP A 275 2.95 -11.34 -16.37
N TYR A 276 3.62 -11.05 -17.47
CA TYR A 276 4.63 -9.99 -17.55
C TYR A 276 4.05 -8.61 -17.22
N ILE A 277 2.89 -8.24 -17.75
CA ILE A 277 2.23 -6.95 -17.48
C ILE A 277 1.80 -6.86 -16.00
N PHE A 278 1.21 -7.93 -15.44
CA PHE A 278 0.86 -7.96 -14.03
C PHE A 278 2.08 -7.96 -13.11
N ALA A 279 3.20 -8.56 -13.51
CA ALA A 279 4.46 -8.47 -12.78
C ALA A 279 4.95 -7.02 -12.66
N LYS A 280 4.85 -6.22 -13.75
CA LYS A 280 5.13 -4.76 -13.72
C LYS A 280 4.19 -4.04 -12.75
N GLY A 281 2.89 -4.33 -12.80
CA GLY A 281 1.90 -3.75 -11.89
C GLY A 281 2.14 -4.11 -10.43
N MET A 282 2.51 -5.36 -10.12
CA MET A 282 2.86 -5.81 -8.77
C MET A 282 4.12 -5.13 -8.24
N LEU A 283 5.15 -4.98 -9.09
CA LEU A 283 6.37 -4.26 -8.74
C LEU A 283 6.07 -2.78 -8.44
N SER A 284 5.24 -2.13 -9.27
CA SER A 284 4.77 -0.76 -9.05
C SER A 284 4.10 -0.58 -7.69
N ARG A 285 3.19 -1.48 -7.34
CA ARG A 285 2.48 -1.46 -6.07
C ARG A 285 3.41 -1.67 -4.87
N GLU A 286 4.39 -2.58 -4.97
CA GLU A 286 5.41 -2.81 -3.95
C GLU A 286 6.23 -1.55 -3.66
N MET A 287 6.62 -0.82 -4.73
CA MET A 287 7.43 0.39 -4.61
C MET A 287 6.60 1.66 -4.31
N ASN A 288 5.25 1.59 -4.26
CA ASN A 288 4.37 2.76 -4.31
C ASN A 288 4.78 3.70 -5.45
N ALA A 289 4.91 3.15 -6.63
CA ALA A 289 5.32 3.86 -7.81
C ALA A 289 4.13 4.56 -8.49
N VAL A 290 4.44 5.53 -9.32
CA VAL A 290 3.48 6.28 -10.14
C VAL A 290 3.91 6.25 -11.59
N SER A 291 2.95 6.37 -12.51
CA SER A 291 3.22 6.58 -13.93
C SER A 291 3.81 7.98 -14.13
N PRO A 292 5.05 8.14 -14.61
CA PRO A 292 5.63 9.44 -14.86
C PRO A 292 5.06 10.04 -16.14
N LYS A 293 4.92 11.36 -16.18
CA LYS A 293 4.63 12.05 -17.42
C LYS A 293 5.87 12.04 -18.32
N LEU A 294 5.74 11.60 -19.55
CA LEU A 294 6.85 11.49 -20.50
C LEU A 294 6.92 12.70 -21.42
N ASN A 295 8.16 13.14 -21.75
CA ASN A 295 8.42 14.20 -22.72
C ASN A 295 9.68 13.89 -23.57
N GLN A 296 9.83 14.61 -24.68
CA GLN A 296 10.99 14.56 -25.56
C GLN A 296 11.85 15.84 -25.52
N ASN A 297 11.53 16.75 -24.60
CA ASN A 297 12.21 18.04 -24.51
C ASN A 297 13.46 17.99 -23.58
N GLY A 298 13.81 16.84 -23.09
CA GLY A 298 14.91 16.67 -22.15
C GLY A 298 14.63 17.26 -20.76
N TYR A 299 13.37 17.47 -20.39
CA TYR A 299 12.98 17.96 -19.07
C TYR A 299 12.79 16.80 -18.07
N ILE A 300 13.49 16.88 -16.98
CA ILE A 300 13.37 15.97 -15.84
C ILE A 300 12.81 16.78 -14.67
N ASN A 301 11.75 16.28 -14.03
CA ASN A 301 11.19 16.82 -12.79
C ASN A 301 10.74 15.65 -11.91
N ILE A 302 11.58 15.24 -11.00
CA ILE A 302 11.33 14.17 -10.05
C ILE A 302 10.81 14.79 -8.75
N ILE A 303 9.60 14.43 -8.36
CA ILE A 303 8.95 14.89 -7.14
C ILE A 303 9.03 13.77 -6.11
N ARG A 304 9.79 14.00 -5.02
CA ARG A 304 9.99 13.02 -3.94
C ARG A 304 10.40 11.63 -4.44
N GLY A 305 11.31 11.61 -5.41
CA GLY A 305 11.86 10.37 -5.96
C GLY A 305 12.63 9.57 -4.90
N ARG A 306 12.44 8.27 -4.91
CA ARG A 306 13.09 7.31 -4.02
C ARG A 306 13.91 6.32 -4.83
N HIS A 307 15.09 5.97 -4.33
CA HIS A 307 15.91 4.95 -4.98
C HIS A 307 15.22 3.57 -4.85
N PRO A 308 14.87 2.89 -5.95
CA PRO A 308 14.03 1.69 -5.92
C PRO A 308 14.67 0.49 -5.22
N LEU A 309 16.00 0.44 -5.10
CA LEU A 309 16.75 -0.66 -4.47
C LEU A 309 17.09 -0.41 -2.99
N ILE A 310 16.76 0.77 -2.45
CA ILE A 310 16.91 1.06 -1.02
C ILE A 310 15.60 0.74 -0.33
N ASP A 311 15.69 0.16 0.88
CA ASP A 311 14.56 -0.14 1.72
C ASP A 311 13.66 1.09 1.90
N ARG A 312 12.37 0.89 1.76
CA ARG A 312 11.34 1.94 1.80
C ARG A 312 11.33 2.75 3.09
N GLU A 313 11.67 2.12 4.20
CA GLU A 313 11.71 2.78 5.52
C GLU A 313 12.96 3.62 5.71
N LYS A 314 14.01 3.34 4.94
CA LYS A 314 15.33 4.00 5.04
C LYS A 314 15.57 5.04 3.95
N VAL A 315 14.88 4.90 2.81
CA VAL A 315 15.09 5.79 1.66
C VAL A 315 14.55 7.19 1.95
N VAL A 316 15.38 8.20 1.72
CA VAL A 316 14.98 9.60 1.84
C VAL A 316 14.51 10.10 0.48
N PRO A 317 13.25 10.58 0.36
CA PRO A 317 12.74 11.13 -0.89
C PRO A 317 13.43 12.44 -1.26
N SER A 318 13.86 12.57 -2.51
CA SER A 318 14.53 13.78 -3.02
C SER A 318 13.78 14.39 -4.20
N ASN A 319 13.82 15.72 -4.29
CA ASN A 319 13.31 16.46 -5.44
C ASN A 319 14.47 16.81 -6.37
N LEU A 320 14.28 16.63 -7.67
CA LEU A 320 15.28 17.03 -8.66
C LEU A 320 14.58 17.51 -9.94
N TRP A 321 15.05 18.64 -10.47
CA TRP A 321 14.60 19.14 -11.77
C TRP A 321 15.76 19.64 -12.59
N MET A 322 15.67 19.50 -13.92
CA MET A 322 16.61 20.06 -14.91
C MET A 322 16.00 20.04 -16.31
N GLY A 323 16.64 20.74 -17.25
CA GLY A 323 16.26 20.72 -18.67
C GLY A 323 15.44 21.90 -19.15
N LYS A 324 15.02 22.84 -18.25
CA LYS A 324 14.37 24.13 -18.63
C LYS A 324 15.34 25.29 -18.52
N ASP A 325 15.70 25.65 -17.28
CA ASP A 325 16.55 26.81 -17.00
C ASP A 325 18.04 26.47 -17.13
N PHE A 326 18.39 25.22 -16.87
CA PHE A 326 19.75 24.70 -16.98
C PHE A 326 19.73 23.27 -17.52
N THR A 327 20.83 22.87 -18.17
CA THR A 327 21.01 21.52 -18.75
C THR A 327 22.09 20.73 -18.02
N SER A 328 22.91 21.39 -17.21
CA SER A 328 23.97 20.76 -16.43
C SER A 328 23.77 21.02 -14.95
N LEU A 329 23.80 19.98 -14.12
CA LEU A 329 23.66 20.03 -12.69
C LEU A 329 24.93 19.49 -12.01
N ILE A 330 25.59 20.33 -11.21
CA ILE A 330 26.81 19.98 -10.46
C ILE A 330 26.43 19.74 -9.00
N ILE A 331 26.55 18.49 -8.56
CA ILE A 331 26.18 18.06 -7.20
C ILE A 331 27.45 18.02 -6.33
N THR A 332 27.42 18.79 -5.25
CA THR A 332 28.54 18.93 -4.30
C THR A 332 28.16 18.42 -2.92
N GLY A 333 29.14 18.22 -2.06
CA GLY A 333 28.93 17.71 -0.69
C GLY A 333 29.86 16.55 -0.33
N PRO A 334 29.78 16.01 0.89
CA PRO A 334 30.63 14.88 1.32
C PRO A 334 30.27 13.60 0.57
N ASN A 335 31.23 12.67 0.41
CA ASN A 335 31.02 11.40 -0.31
C ASN A 335 29.93 10.54 0.37
N THR A 336 29.87 10.56 1.69
CA THR A 336 28.84 9.88 2.47
C THR A 336 27.45 10.50 2.34
N GLY A 337 27.32 11.69 1.72
CA GLY A 337 26.06 12.45 1.63
C GLY A 337 25.02 11.89 0.66
N GLY A 338 25.37 10.92 -0.19
CA GLY A 338 24.44 10.31 -1.16
C GLY A 338 24.50 10.90 -2.57
N LYS A 339 25.59 11.55 -2.96
CA LYS A 339 25.82 12.08 -4.34
C LYS A 339 25.64 10.99 -5.39
N THR A 340 26.38 9.89 -5.25
CA THR A 340 26.30 8.70 -6.14
C THR A 340 24.89 8.09 -6.17
N VAL A 341 24.22 8.02 -5.01
CA VAL A 341 22.85 7.54 -4.91
C VAL A 341 21.89 8.44 -5.69
N THR A 342 22.09 9.76 -5.66
CA THR A 342 21.27 10.70 -6.44
C THR A 342 21.46 10.48 -7.95
N LEU A 343 22.69 10.35 -8.42
CA LEU A 343 22.99 10.04 -9.83
C LEU A 343 22.32 8.72 -10.26
N LYS A 344 22.55 7.65 -9.48
CA LYS A 344 21.95 6.34 -9.73
C LYS A 344 20.41 6.42 -9.71
N THR A 345 19.83 7.20 -8.81
CA THR A 345 18.37 7.38 -8.76
C THR A 345 17.83 7.99 -10.05
N VAL A 346 18.41 9.10 -10.51
CA VAL A 346 17.95 9.76 -11.75
C VAL A 346 18.10 8.83 -12.95
N GLY A 347 19.27 8.20 -13.10
CA GLY A 347 19.53 7.27 -14.20
C GLY A 347 18.58 6.07 -14.17
N LEU A 348 18.40 5.46 -13.01
CA LEU A 348 17.56 4.26 -12.85
C LEU A 348 16.08 4.56 -13.05
N LEU A 349 15.56 5.68 -12.50
CA LEU A 349 14.18 6.09 -12.74
C LEU A 349 13.90 6.40 -14.22
N THR A 350 14.88 6.99 -14.91
CA THR A 350 14.81 7.23 -16.36
C THR A 350 14.74 5.90 -17.13
N LEU A 351 15.64 4.96 -16.85
CA LEU A 351 15.63 3.63 -17.49
C LEU A 351 14.33 2.86 -17.19
N MET A 352 13.83 2.92 -15.94
CA MET A 352 12.57 2.30 -15.56
C MET A 352 11.40 2.87 -16.36
N ALA A 353 11.32 4.21 -16.46
CA ALA A 353 10.28 4.87 -17.24
C ALA A 353 10.31 4.44 -18.72
N GLN A 354 11.51 4.40 -19.33
CA GLN A 354 11.72 3.98 -20.72
C GLN A 354 11.49 2.47 -20.94
N ALA A 355 11.49 1.67 -19.88
CA ALA A 355 11.14 0.25 -19.92
C ALA A 355 9.63 -0.01 -19.62
N GLY A 356 8.82 1.02 -19.54
CA GLY A 356 7.39 0.90 -19.25
C GLY A 356 7.09 0.53 -17.77
N LEU A 357 8.06 0.72 -16.87
CA LEU A 357 7.89 0.57 -15.44
C LEU A 357 7.48 1.90 -14.80
N GLN A 358 6.58 1.86 -13.86
CA GLN A 358 6.27 3.01 -13.01
C GLN A 358 7.46 3.31 -12.07
N VAL A 359 7.59 4.55 -11.64
CA VAL A 359 8.71 5.03 -10.84
C VAL A 359 8.31 5.35 -9.41
N PRO A 360 9.14 4.99 -8.39
CA PRO A 360 8.87 5.30 -6.99
C PRO A 360 9.07 6.80 -6.70
N ALA A 361 8.09 7.60 -7.08
CA ALA A 361 8.04 9.06 -6.92
C ALA A 361 6.61 9.51 -6.60
N ASP A 362 6.39 10.81 -6.42
CA ASP A 362 5.05 11.35 -6.21
C ASP A 362 4.42 11.77 -7.55
N LEU A 363 3.08 11.91 -7.56
CA LEU A 363 2.30 12.36 -8.71
C LEU A 363 2.80 13.71 -9.23
N GLY A 364 2.83 13.87 -10.56
CA GLY A 364 3.36 15.06 -11.22
C GLY A 364 4.84 14.95 -11.58
N THR A 365 5.48 13.82 -11.29
CA THR A 365 6.83 13.51 -11.78
C THR A 365 6.81 13.43 -13.30
N GLU A 366 7.77 14.12 -13.94
CA GLU A 366 7.94 14.17 -15.39
C GLU A 366 9.36 13.76 -15.75
N LEU A 367 9.51 12.83 -16.72
CA LEU A 367 10.78 12.29 -17.16
C LEU A 367 10.91 12.43 -18.69
N ALA A 368 12.11 12.78 -19.12
CA ALA A 368 12.42 12.80 -20.55
C ALA A 368 12.79 11.40 -21.04
N VAL A 369 12.48 11.15 -22.30
CA VAL A 369 12.94 9.97 -23.04
C VAL A 369 14.24 10.35 -23.76
N PHE A 370 15.31 9.61 -23.46
CA PHE A 370 16.64 9.79 -24.02
C PHE A 370 16.98 8.68 -25.02
N GLU A 371 17.81 9.00 -26.01
CA GLU A 371 18.32 8.00 -26.95
C GLU A 371 19.32 7.08 -26.26
N GLN A 372 20.26 7.66 -25.49
CA GLN A 372 21.21 6.93 -24.66
C GLN A 372 21.28 7.55 -23.26
N VAL A 373 21.58 6.71 -22.30
CA VAL A 373 22.00 7.10 -20.96
C VAL A 373 23.44 6.64 -20.77
N PHE A 374 24.34 7.59 -20.58
CA PHE A 374 25.73 7.33 -20.29
C PHE A 374 26.00 7.48 -18.81
N ALA A 375 26.74 6.55 -18.23
CA ALA A 375 27.09 6.62 -16.81
C ALA A 375 28.57 6.26 -16.62
N ASP A 376 29.32 7.18 -16.06
CA ASP A 376 30.64 6.94 -15.48
C ASP A 376 30.53 7.03 -13.97
N ILE A 377 30.09 5.92 -13.38
CA ILE A 377 29.89 5.73 -11.94
C ILE A 377 30.69 4.47 -11.60
N GLY A 378 31.78 4.60 -10.86
CA GLY A 378 32.67 3.49 -10.55
C GLY A 378 32.64 3.09 -9.09
N ASP A 379 32.71 1.77 -8.79
CA ASP A 379 33.15 1.29 -7.48
C ASP A 379 34.68 1.31 -7.44
N GLU A 380 35.23 2.15 -6.60
CA GLU A 380 36.69 2.23 -6.33
C GLU A 380 37.27 0.93 -5.75
N GLN A 381 36.50 -0.12 -5.53
CA GLN A 381 36.87 -1.31 -4.75
C GLN A 381 37.13 -2.58 -5.57
N SER A 382 37.13 -2.54 -6.89
CA SER A 382 37.52 -3.73 -7.65
C SER A 382 39.06 -3.84 -7.77
N ILE A 383 39.64 -4.64 -6.88
CA ILE A 383 41.09 -4.95 -6.82
C ILE A 383 41.65 -5.57 -8.12
N GLU A 384 40.80 -6.00 -9.04
CA GLU A 384 41.17 -6.73 -10.24
C GLU A 384 41.59 -5.86 -11.46
N GLN A 385 41.42 -4.52 -11.38
CA GLN A 385 41.86 -3.62 -12.48
C GLN A 385 42.99 -2.72 -12.02
N SER A 386 44.23 -3.12 -12.35
CA SER A 386 45.48 -2.43 -12.05
C SER A 386 45.76 -1.15 -12.88
N LEU A 387 44.78 -0.61 -13.59
CA LEU A 387 44.84 0.74 -14.15
C LEU A 387 44.45 1.75 -13.08
N SER A 388 45.18 2.85 -12.93
CA SER A 388 44.80 3.91 -11.98
C SER A 388 43.33 4.30 -12.20
N THR A 389 42.61 4.54 -11.12
CA THR A 389 41.17 4.95 -11.15
C THR A 389 40.91 6.08 -12.15
N PHE A 390 41.83 7.04 -12.24
CA PHE A 390 41.76 8.13 -13.22
C PHE A 390 41.76 7.64 -14.68
N SER A 391 42.65 6.70 -15.04
CA SER A 391 42.72 6.18 -16.44
C SER A 391 41.45 5.43 -16.83
N GLY A 392 40.84 4.70 -15.89
CA GLY A 392 39.59 3.97 -16.10
C GLY A 392 38.41 4.91 -16.38
N HIS A 393 38.23 5.94 -15.53
CA HIS A 393 37.25 6.99 -15.74
C HIS A 393 37.47 7.74 -17.03
N MET A 394 38.73 8.12 -17.32
CA MET A 394 39.05 8.87 -18.52
C MET A 394 38.76 8.09 -19.81
N THR A 395 39.04 6.79 -19.83
CA THR A 395 38.71 5.94 -21.00
C THR A 395 37.18 5.93 -21.24
N THR A 396 36.38 5.84 -20.16
CA THR A 396 34.92 5.92 -20.24
C THR A 396 34.44 7.27 -20.75
N ILE A 397 34.96 8.35 -20.16
CA ILE A 397 34.64 9.72 -20.56
C ILE A 397 34.98 9.96 -22.05
N VAL A 398 36.15 9.53 -22.51
CA VAL A 398 36.55 9.63 -23.94
C VAL A 398 35.54 8.91 -24.84
N SER A 399 35.13 7.69 -24.49
CA SER A 399 34.09 6.96 -25.26
C SER A 399 32.75 7.74 -25.28
N ILE A 400 32.33 8.31 -24.14
CA ILE A 400 31.12 9.12 -24.06
C ILE A 400 31.24 10.36 -24.96
N MET A 401 32.33 11.09 -24.84
CA MET A 401 32.55 12.33 -25.61
C MET A 401 32.58 12.13 -27.14
N HIS A 402 32.89 10.93 -27.61
CA HIS A 402 32.85 10.58 -29.04
C HIS A 402 31.45 10.26 -29.57
N GLU A 403 30.56 9.77 -28.70
CA GLU A 403 29.23 9.24 -29.08
C GLU A 403 28.05 10.15 -28.69
N VAL A 404 28.24 11.01 -27.69
CA VAL A 404 27.18 11.75 -27.08
C VAL A 404 26.50 12.73 -28.04
N THR A 405 25.17 12.75 -27.99
CA THR A 405 24.27 13.63 -28.74
C THR A 405 23.42 14.52 -27.81
N PRO A 406 22.77 15.58 -28.32
CA PRO A 406 21.90 16.46 -27.51
C PRO A 406 20.73 15.73 -26.81
N ASP A 407 20.32 14.58 -27.33
CA ASP A 407 19.15 13.82 -26.86
C ASP A 407 19.55 12.71 -25.84
N ASP A 408 20.77 12.81 -25.29
CA ASP A 408 21.31 11.88 -24.32
C ASP A 408 21.30 12.44 -22.89
N LEU A 409 21.40 11.54 -21.92
CA LEU A 409 21.64 11.83 -20.52
C LEU A 409 23.04 11.34 -20.12
N VAL A 410 23.83 12.20 -19.50
CA VAL A 410 25.19 11.87 -19.05
C VAL A 410 25.27 12.02 -17.53
N LEU A 411 25.78 10.99 -16.86
CA LEU A 411 25.95 10.90 -15.42
C LEU A 411 27.44 10.66 -15.08
N PHE A 412 28.08 11.62 -14.43
CA PHE A 412 29.47 11.54 -13.98
C PHE A 412 29.57 11.54 -12.47
N ASP A 413 30.21 10.54 -11.90
CA ASP A 413 30.53 10.52 -10.48
C ASP A 413 32.01 10.91 -10.28
N GLU A 414 32.26 11.82 -9.33
CA GLU A 414 33.58 12.33 -8.99
C GLU A 414 34.41 12.80 -10.19
N LEU A 415 33.78 13.60 -11.06
CA LEU A 415 34.40 14.06 -12.32
C LEU A 415 35.73 14.78 -12.06
N GLY A 416 36.82 14.27 -12.67
CA GLY A 416 38.18 14.79 -12.57
C GLY A 416 38.98 14.27 -11.37
N ALA A 417 38.43 13.39 -10.55
CA ALA A 417 39.15 12.80 -9.40
C ALA A 417 40.26 11.84 -9.84
N GLY A 418 41.20 11.59 -8.96
CA GLY A 418 42.29 10.61 -9.16
C GLY A 418 43.55 11.14 -9.85
N THR A 419 43.66 12.48 -10.06
CA THR A 419 44.86 13.16 -10.58
C THR A 419 45.16 14.42 -9.73
N ASP A 420 46.13 15.26 -10.17
CA ASP A 420 46.36 16.55 -9.53
C ASP A 420 45.06 17.36 -9.47
N PRO A 421 44.70 17.93 -8.32
CA PRO A 421 43.44 18.62 -8.15
C PRO A 421 43.22 19.77 -9.14
N THR A 422 44.28 20.53 -9.46
CA THR A 422 44.20 21.68 -10.39
C THR A 422 43.96 21.21 -11.84
N GLU A 423 44.71 20.17 -12.27
CA GLU A 423 44.54 19.57 -13.60
C GLU A 423 43.17 18.87 -13.72
N GLY A 424 42.80 18.13 -12.69
CA GLY A 424 41.49 17.45 -12.63
C GLY A 424 40.29 18.39 -12.71
N ALA A 425 40.33 19.51 -11.96
CA ALA A 425 39.29 20.53 -12.00
C ALA A 425 39.21 21.23 -13.37
N ALA A 426 40.38 21.60 -13.96
CA ALA A 426 40.41 22.22 -15.29
C ALA A 426 39.86 21.31 -16.39
N LEU A 427 40.25 20.02 -16.38
CA LEU A 427 39.75 19.01 -17.31
C LEU A 427 38.24 18.76 -17.17
N ALA A 428 37.76 18.63 -15.93
CA ALA A 428 36.32 18.50 -15.61
C ALA A 428 35.52 19.71 -16.11
N GLN A 429 36.02 20.92 -15.91
CA GLN A 429 35.37 22.13 -16.39
C GLN A 429 35.32 22.15 -17.93
N ALA A 430 36.39 21.77 -18.63
CA ALA A 430 36.42 21.70 -20.10
C ALA A 430 35.42 20.68 -20.64
N ILE A 431 35.31 19.49 -20.03
CA ILE A 431 34.33 18.45 -20.37
C ILE A 431 32.90 19.00 -20.20
N LEU A 432 32.58 19.57 -19.02
CA LEU A 432 31.26 20.14 -18.76
C LEU A 432 30.91 21.28 -19.72
N GLN A 433 31.87 22.17 -20.03
CA GLN A 433 31.66 23.24 -21.00
C GLN A 433 31.38 22.70 -22.41
N ARG A 434 32.02 21.61 -22.81
CA ARG A 434 31.76 20.95 -24.10
C ARG A 434 30.38 20.37 -24.15
N LEU A 435 29.93 19.64 -23.10
CA LEU A 435 28.59 19.07 -23.01
C LEU A 435 27.50 20.15 -22.96
N LEU A 436 27.75 21.23 -22.24
CA LEU A 436 26.86 22.41 -22.20
C LEU A 436 26.67 23.04 -23.61
N ASN A 437 27.75 23.18 -24.38
CA ASN A 437 27.71 23.76 -25.72
C ASN A 437 26.83 22.92 -26.67
N ILE A 438 26.81 21.60 -26.52
CA ILE A 438 25.95 20.70 -27.29
C ILE A 438 24.61 20.43 -26.61
N ARG A 439 24.32 21.09 -25.48
CA ARG A 439 23.06 21.03 -24.72
C ARG A 439 22.66 19.66 -24.22
N VAL A 440 23.61 18.80 -23.93
CA VAL A 440 23.38 17.49 -23.32
C VAL A 440 22.89 17.66 -21.88
N ARG A 441 21.97 16.81 -21.43
CA ARG A 441 21.57 16.78 -19.99
C ARG A 441 22.67 16.07 -19.21
N THR A 442 23.31 16.81 -18.33
CA THR A 442 24.49 16.33 -17.61
C THR A 442 24.29 16.48 -16.11
N LEU A 443 24.43 15.39 -15.35
CA LEU A 443 24.59 15.44 -13.90
C LEU A 443 26.01 15.02 -13.56
N ALA A 444 26.71 15.84 -12.79
CA ALA A 444 28.08 15.52 -12.37
C ALA A 444 28.21 15.72 -10.87
N THR A 445 28.89 14.81 -10.19
CA THR A 445 29.29 15.02 -8.81
C THR A 445 30.75 15.46 -8.75
N THR A 446 31.08 16.28 -7.77
CA THR A 446 32.46 16.73 -7.55
C THR A 446 32.69 17.19 -6.12
N HIS A 447 33.94 17.29 -5.74
CA HIS A 447 34.38 17.94 -4.52
C HIS A 447 35.24 19.19 -4.77
N TYR A 448 35.46 19.57 -6.05
CA TYR A 448 36.27 20.73 -6.42
C TYR A 448 35.52 22.06 -6.28
N SER A 449 36.14 23.02 -5.63
CA SER A 449 35.61 24.38 -5.43
C SER A 449 35.50 25.17 -6.73
N GLU A 450 36.39 24.91 -7.68
CA GLU A 450 36.43 25.52 -9.01
C GLU A 450 35.17 25.19 -9.82
N LEU A 451 34.67 23.98 -9.70
CA LEU A 451 33.43 23.60 -10.36
C LEU A 451 32.18 24.20 -9.73
N LYS A 452 32.20 24.48 -8.40
CA LYS A 452 31.15 25.28 -7.73
C LYS A 452 31.09 26.69 -8.30
N ALA A 453 32.28 27.33 -8.43
CA ALA A 453 32.42 28.67 -8.99
C ALA A 453 32.01 28.70 -10.49
N PHE A 454 32.37 27.70 -11.25
CA PHE A 454 31.97 27.53 -12.66
C PHE A 454 30.44 27.48 -12.79
N ALA A 455 29.74 26.73 -11.96
CA ALA A 455 28.30 26.67 -12.00
C ALA A 455 27.61 27.99 -11.59
N LEU A 456 28.20 28.78 -10.71
CA LEU A 456 27.67 30.11 -10.32
C LEU A 456 27.86 31.16 -11.42
N SER A 457 28.91 31.05 -12.22
CA SER A 457 29.29 32.03 -13.25
C SER A 457 28.79 31.69 -14.65
N THR A 458 28.32 30.42 -14.89
CA THR A 458 28.03 29.95 -16.24
C THR A 458 26.54 29.69 -16.43
N LYS A 459 25.93 30.43 -17.36
CA LYS A 459 24.50 30.25 -17.66
C LYS A 459 24.23 28.86 -18.23
N GLY A 460 23.22 28.19 -17.72
CA GLY A 460 22.84 26.83 -18.15
C GLY A 460 23.48 25.72 -17.31
N VAL A 461 24.31 26.08 -16.34
CA VAL A 461 24.85 25.19 -15.31
C VAL A 461 24.25 25.60 -13.95
N GLU A 462 23.87 24.66 -13.13
CA GLU A 462 23.31 24.91 -11.80
C GLU A 462 24.06 24.09 -10.74
N ASN A 463 24.18 24.66 -9.55
CA ASN A 463 24.72 23.95 -8.38
C ASN A 463 23.63 23.19 -7.66
N ALA A 464 24.03 22.05 -7.09
CA ALA A 464 23.22 21.36 -6.08
C ALA A 464 24.13 20.89 -4.94
N SER A 465 23.55 20.76 -3.78
CA SER A 465 24.25 20.20 -2.61
C SER A 465 23.44 19.08 -1.98
N VAL A 466 24.17 18.10 -1.44
CA VAL A 466 23.54 17.11 -0.55
C VAL A 466 23.73 17.59 0.87
N GLU A 467 22.60 17.74 1.59
CA GLU A 467 22.61 18.25 2.96
C GLU A 467 23.30 17.26 3.91
N PHE A 468 24.07 17.81 4.83
CA PHE A 468 24.75 17.04 5.88
C PHE A 468 24.45 17.67 7.25
N ASP A 469 23.97 16.86 8.16
CA ASP A 469 23.73 17.29 9.54
C ASP A 469 25.02 17.26 10.33
N VAL A 470 25.53 18.45 10.60
CA VAL A 470 26.76 18.64 11.38
C VAL A 470 26.56 18.28 12.84
N GLU A 471 25.33 18.36 13.37
CA GLU A 471 25.05 18.04 14.78
C GLU A 471 25.11 16.54 15.04
N THR A 472 24.52 15.74 14.16
CA THR A 472 24.50 14.28 14.28
C THR A 472 25.66 13.59 13.56
N LEU A 473 26.47 14.31 12.78
CA LEU A 473 27.48 13.78 11.85
C LEU A 473 26.90 12.75 10.87
N ARG A 474 25.64 12.92 10.48
CA ARG A 474 24.94 12.01 9.56
C ARG A 474 24.48 12.73 8.30
N PRO A 475 24.51 12.06 7.15
CA PRO A 475 23.91 12.61 5.94
C PRO A 475 22.38 12.64 6.09
N THR A 476 21.76 13.73 5.65
CA THR A 476 20.29 13.81 5.56
C THR A 476 19.77 13.19 4.27
N TYR A 477 20.64 12.98 3.29
CA TYR A 477 20.33 12.51 1.92
C TYR A 477 19.36 13.40 1.14
N ARG A 478 19.16 14.64 1.57
CA ARG A 478 18.32 15.63 0.88
C ARG A 478 19.14 16.40 -0.13
N LEU A 479 18.64 16.51 -1.33
CA LEU A 479 19.24 17.29 -2.40
C LEU A 479 18.66 18.71 -2.41
N SER A 480 19.54 19.68 -2.50
CA SER A 480 19.24 21.10 -2.55
C SER A 480 19.81 21.71 -3.84
N ILE A 481 18.93 22.11 -4.78
CA ILE A 481 19.31 22.73 -6.05
C ILE A 481 19.35 24.26 -5.90
N GLY A 482 20.31 24.93 -6.55
CA GLY A 482 20.49 26.37 -6.56
C GLY A 482 21.55 26.86 -5.58
N VAL A 483 22.11 25.99 -4.72
CA VAL A 483 23.14 26.37 -3.76
C VAL A 483 24.25 25.31 -3.74
N PRO A 484 25.53 25.71 -3.88
CA PRO A 484 26.64 24.76 -3.74
C PRO A 484 26.81 24.35 -2.27
N GLY A 485 27.22 23.11 -2.03
CA GLY A 485 27.45 22.60 -0.67
C GLY A 485 28.63 23.22 0.00
N LYS A 486 28.50 23.53 1.31
CA LYS A 486 29.57 23.97 2.18
C LYS A 486 30.53 22.81 2.47
N SER A 487 31.80 23.10 2.56
CA SER A 487 32.81 22.18 3.08
C SER A 487 32.68 22.09 4.61
N ASN A 488 32.37 20.92 5.13
CA ASN A 488 32.14 20.69 6.57
C ASN A 488 33.37 20.01 7.23
N ALA A 489 34.53 19.94 6.54
CA ALA A 489 35.68 19.20 7.02
C ALA A 489 36.15 19.64 8.41
N PHE A 490 36.24 20.95 8.66
CA PHE A 490 36.67 21.49 9.96
C PHE A 490 35.65 21.23 11.07
N GLU A 491 34.36 21.35 10.79
CA GLU A 491 33.31 21.07 11.77
C GLU A 491 33.24 19.56 12.11
N ILE A 492 33.40 18.71 11.11
CA ILE A 492 33.48 17.26 11.31
C ILE A 492 34.72 16.91 12.14
N SER A 493 35.90 17.46 11.79
CA SER A 493 37.15 17.22 12.51
C SER A 493 37.07 17.67 13.97
N ARG A 494 36.46 18.84 14.21
CA ARG A 494 36.22 19.37 15.58
C ARG A 494 35.38 18.37 16.39
N ARG A 495 34.30 17.89 15.85
CA ARG A 495 33.40 16.93 16.55
C ARG A 495 34.03 15.55 16.74
N LEU A 496 34.92 15.15 15.85
CA LEU A 496 35.70 13.91 16.03
C LEU A 496 36.84 14.05 17.03
N GLY A 497 37.03 15.25 17.59
CA GLY A 497 37.99 15.49 18.68
C GLY A 497 39.35 15.99 18.22
N LEU A 498 39.48 16.50 16.98
CA LEU A 498 40.71 17.16 16.56
C LEU A 498 40.89 18.46 17.38
N PRO A 499 42.08 18.71 18.01
CA PRO A 499 42.33 19.88 18.81
C PRO A 499 42.08 21.18 18.04
N GLU A 500 41.44 22.18 18.69
CA GLU A 500 41.02 23.43 18.08
C GLU A 500 42.21 24.23 17.48
N ASN A 501 43.36 24.20 18.16
CA ASN A 501 44.59 24.84 17.68
C ASN A 501 45.04 24.32 16.31
N LEU A 502 44.88 23.00 16.04
CA LEU A 502 45.21 22.42 14.73
C LEU A 502 44.21 22.85 13.66
N ILE A 503 42.92 22.96 14.04
CA ILE A 503 41.88 23.45 13.13
C ILE A 503 42.13 24.92 12.76
N ASP A 504 42.49 25.76 13.76
CA ASP A 504 42.79 27.18 13.54
C ASP A 504 44.06 27.36 12.70
N ASP A 505 45.08 26.56 12.90
CA ASP A 505 46.27 26.59 12.07
C ASP A 505 45.99 26.13 10.64
N ALA A 506 45.16 25.08 10.44
CA ALA A 506 44.71 24.67 9.12
C ALA A 506 43.90 25.76 8.41
N LYS A 507 43.03 26.50 9.11
CA LYS A 507 42.29 27.64 8.56
C LYS A 507 43.19 28.76 8.09
N LYS A 508 44.27 29.05 8.80
CA LYS A 508 45.24 30.09 8.42
C LYS A 508 45.98 29.73 7.11
N LEU A 509 46.08 28.45 6.77
CA LEU A 509 46.72 28.00 5.53
C LEU A 509 45.82 28.13 4.30
N LEU A 510 44.51 28.37 4.50
CA LEU A 510 43.60 28.63 3.39
C LEU A 510 43.74 30.04 2.85
N SER A 511 43.54 30.21 1.52
CA SER A 511 43.52 31.54 0.92
C SER A 511 42.32 32.35 1.40
N SER A 512 42.48 33.68 1.55
CA SER A 512 41.44 34.60 1.98
C SER A 512 40.23 34.60 1.08
N ASP A 513 40.41 34.36 -0.22
CA ASP A 513 39.34 34.32 -1.20
C ASP A 513 38.51 33.04 -1.08
N SER A 514 39.14 31.90 -0.78
CA SER A 514 38.44 30.64 -0.52
C SER A 514 37.58 30.74 0.74
N VAL A 515 38.05 31.38 1.79
CA VAL A 515 37.30 31.56 3.04
C VAL A 515 36.06 32.46 2.82
N ARG A 516 36.23 33.62 2.14
CA ARG A 516 35.09 34.49 1.82
C ARG A 516 34.02 33.80 0.95
N PHE A 517 34.45 33.00 -0.03
CA PHE A 517 33.56 32.26 -0.89
C PHE A 517 32.73 31.22 -0.11
N GLU A 518 33.35 30.48 0.79
CA GLU A 518 32.65 29.49 1.65
C GLU A 518 31.66 30.17 2.62
N ASP A 519 32.00 31.39 3.16
CA ASP A 519 31.11 32.17 4.04
C ASP A 519 29.83 32.64 3.29
N VAL A 520 29.98 33.10 2.03
CA VAL A 520 28.83 33.48 1.20
C VAL A 520 27.93 32.26 0.91
N ILE A 521 28.52 31.12 0.62
CA ILE A 521 27.78 29.84 0.41
C ILE A 521 27.05 29.48 1.70
N ALA A 522 27.69 29.56 2.88
CA ALA A 522 27.09 29.21 4.16
C ALA A 522 25.83 30.06 4.47
N ASN A 523 25.89 31.36 4.21
CA ASN A 523 24.75 32.24 4.39
C ASN A 523 23.60 31.94 3.43
N ALA A 524 23.93 31.70 2.15
CA ALA A 524 22.94 31.35 1.14
C ALA A 524 22.22 30.01 1.47
N GLU A 525 22.97 29.02 1.93
CA GLU A 525 22.42 27.71 2.34
C GLU A 525 21.52 27.84 3.58
N TYR A 526 21.92 28.64 4.58
CA TYR A 526 21.08 28.87 5.76
C TYR A 526 19.72 29.50 5.39
N HIS A 527 19.71 30.57 4.59
CA HIS A 527 18.48 31.24 4.19
C HIS A 527 17.58 30.31 3.35
N ARG A 528 18.18 29.48 2.55
CA ARG A 528 17.43 28.49 1.75
C ARG A 528 16.83 27.38 2.60
N GLN A 529 17.56 26.82 3.57
CA GLN A 529 17.05 25.81 4.50
C GLN A 529 15.84 26.34 5.28
N VAL A 530 15.89 27.61 5.72
CA VAL A 530 14.75 28.26 6.38
C VAL A 530 13.56 28.34 5.45
N ALA A 531 13.75 28.82 4.21
CA ALA A 531 12.68 28.95 3.22
C ALA A 531 12.06 27.59 2.83
N GLU A 532 12.87 26.55 2.73
CA GLU A 532 12.40 25.20 2.39
C GLU A 532 11.62 24.57 3.53
N ARG A 533 12.04 24.80 4.77
CA ARG A 533 11.30 24.36 5.97
C ARG A 533 9.93 25.04 6.08
N GLU A 534 9.86 26.33 5.81
CA GLU A 534 8.58 27.06 5.75
C GLU A 534 7.67 26.55 4.63
N ARG A 535 8.25 26.25 3.47
CA ARG A 535 7.52 25.69 2.32
C ARG A 535 6.96 24.30 2.60
N GLU A 536 7.72 23.44 3.30
CA GLU A 536 7.23 22.10 3.67
C GLU A 536 6.12 22.19 4.71
N ILE A 537 6.22 23.07 5.70
CA ILE A 537 5.14 23.34 6.66
C ILE A 537 3.87 23.83 5.95
N ALA A 538 4.02 24.78 5.01
CA ALA A 538 2.90 25.29 4.23
C ALA A 538 2.25 24.19 3.35
N ARG A 539 3.05 23.28 2.77
CA ARG A 539 2.56 22.16 1.98
C ARG A 539 1.80 21.13 2.83
N GLN A 540 2.31 20.82 4.04
CA GLN A 540 1.62 19.90 4.95
C GLN A 540 0.27 20.48 5.39
N ALA A 541 0.23 21.76 5.75
CA ALA A 541 -1.00 22.47 6.09
C ALA A 541 -2.00 22.50 4.91
N SER A 542 -1.52 22.70 3.68
CA SER A 542 -2.34 22.65 2.48
C SER A 542 -2.93 21.25 2.24
N ALA A 543 -2.12 20.20 2.37
CA ALA A 543 -2.56 18.81 2.20
C ALA A 543 -3.60 18.41 3.26
N GLU A 544 -3.43 18.86 4.51
CA GLU A 544 -4.40 18.65 5.58
C GLU A 544 -5.72 19.40 5.30
N THR A 545 -5.63 20.63 4.79
CA THR A 545 -6.81 21.41 4.41
C THR A 545 -7.63 20.73 3.31
N VAL A 546 -6.95 20.13 2.31
CA VAL A 546 -7.63 19.38 1.25
C VAL A 546 -8.34 18.15 1.81
N LYS A 547 -7.69 17.39 2.70
CA LYS A 547 -8.32 16.21 3.34
C LYS A 547 -9.57 16.60 4.15
N LEU A 548 -9.44 17.64 4.97
CA LEU A 548 -10.57 18.15 5.78
C LEU A 548 -11.72 18.65 4.91
N ARG A 549 -11.42 19.27 3.77
CA ARG A 549 -12.43 19.70 2.80
C ARG A 549 -13.17 18.52 2.19
N ASP A 550 -12.45 17.49 1.77
CA ASP A 550 -13.04 16.28 1.18
C ASP A 550 -13.91 15.52 2.21
N GLU A 551 -13.47 15.45 3.46
CA GLU A 551 -14.26 14.88 4.56
C GLU A 551 -15.53 15.68 4.84
N ALA A 552 -15.43 17.01 4.88
CA ALA A 552 -16.57 17.90 5.04
C ALA A 552 -17.57 17.78 3.89
N GLU A 553 -17.11 17.63 2.66
CA GLU A 553 -17.97 17.45 1.48
C GLU A 553 -18.69 16.09 1.51
N LYS A 554 -18.00 15.02 1.90
CA LYS A 554 -18.60 13.69 2.10
C LYS A 554 -19.67 13.72 3.20
N LEU A 555 -19.38 14.37 4.33
CA LEU A 555 -20.32 14.49 5.43
C LEU A 555 -21.56 15.31 5.04
N ARG A 556 -21.35 16.40 4.29
CA ARG A 556 -22.44 17.23 3.77
C ARG A 556 -23.36 16.41 2.84
N LYS A 557 -22.80 15.64 1.93
CA LYS A 557 -23.56 14.77 1.03
C LYS A 557 -24.37 13.72 1.79
N GLN A 558 -23.78 13.10 2.81
CA GLN A 558 -24.48 12.16 3.67
C GLN A 558 -25.66 12.80 4.43
N MET A 559 -25.48 14.02 4.92
CA MET A 559 -26.56 14.78 5.58
C MET A 559 -27.68 15.17 4.61
N GLU A 560 -27.35 15.55 3.38
CA GLU A 560 -28.34 15.83 2.32
C GLU A 560 -29.14 14.58 1.97
N ASP A 561 -28.48 13.43 1.78
CA ASP A 561 -29.14 12.15 1.52
C ASP A 561 -30.05 11.69 2.67
N GLN A 562 -29.59 11.84 3.91
CA GLN A 562 -30.40 11.54 5.10
C GLN A 562 -31.64 12.45 5.18
N ARG A 563 -31.47 13.75 4.92
CA ARG A 563 -32.57 14.72 4.90
C ARG A 563 -33.60 14.37 3.83
N GLU A 564 -33.14 14.04 2.61
CA GLU A 564 -34.04 13.65 1.52
C GLU A 564 -34.81 12.37 1.85
N ASN A 565 -34.14 11.38 2.41
CA ASN A 565 -34.79 10.13 2.85
C ASN A 565 -35.81 10.37 3.99
N THR A 566 -35.51 11.26 4.92
CA THR A 566 -36.44 11.64 5.99
C THR A 566 -37.67 12.35 5.44
N ILE A 567 -37.48 13.28 4.50
CA ILE A 567 -38.60 13.97 3.83
C ILE A 567 -39.45 12.98 3.00
N LYS A 568 -38.80 12.01 2.29
CA LYS A 568 -39.54 10.98 1.55
C LYS A 568 -40.37 10.10 2.45
N LYS A 569 -39.84 9.67 3.61
CA LYS A 569 -40.57 8.90 4.63
C LYS A 569 -41.75 9.70 5.19
N ALA A 570 -41.51 10.95 5.58
CA ALA A 570 -42.56 11.81 6.11
C ALA A 570 -43.70 12.05 5.10
N LYS A 571 -43.38 12.26 3.80
CA LYS A 571 -44.40 12.39 2.74
C LYS A 571 -45.19 11.08 2.53
N ALA A 572 -44.52 9.92 2.61
CA ALA A 572 -45.17 8.62 2.48
C ALA A 572 -46.15 8.36 3.64
N ASP A 573 -45.71 8.69 4.89
CA ASP A 573 -46.54 8.55 6.07
C ASP A 573 -47.75 9.50 6.06
N ALA A 574 -47.55 10.76 5.64
CA ALA A 574 -48.65 11.73 5.49
C ALA A 574 -49.64 11.25 4.43
N ARG A 575 -49.20 10.70 3.31
CA ARG A 575 -50.06 10.16 2.25
C ARG A 575 -50.87 8.95 2.77
N ARG A 576 -50.26 8.07 3.55
CA ARG A 576 -50.92 6.91 4.17
C ARG A 576 -51.99 7.35 5.12
N ILE A 577 -51.72 8.36 5.98
CA ILE A 577 -52.71 8.95 6.92
C ILE A 577 -53.89 9.55 6.15
N MET A 578 -53.63 10.33 5.11
CA MET A 578 -54.67 10.93 4.28
C MET A 578 -55.57 9.89 3.58
N GLU A 579 -54.96 8.79 3.04
CA GLU A 579 -55.72 7.71 2.43
C GLU A 579 -56.58 6.95 3.45
N GLN A 580 -56.06 6.74 4.68
CA GLN A 580 -56.81 6.11 5.76
C GLN A 580 -57.98 6.96 6.18
N THR A 581 -57.74 8.28 6.43
CA THR A 581 -58.79 9.23 6.79
C THR A 581 -59.89 9.33 5.74
N ARG A 582 -59.50 9.30 4.43
CA ARG A 582 -60.45 9.30 3.35
C ARG A 582 -61.33 8.05 3.33
N ARG A 583 -60.76 6.85 3.52
CA ARG A 583 -61.53 5.58 3.58
C ARG A 583 -62.48 5.56 4.76
N GLU A 584 -62.07 6.06 5.92
CA GLU A 584 -62.89 6.19 7.12
C GLU A 584 -64.02 7.20 6.90
N SER A 585 -63.75 8.34 6.26
CA SER A 585 -64.79 9.34 5.91
C SER A 585 -65.80 8.79 4.92
N GLU A 586 -65.35 8.03 3.88
CA GLU A 586 -66.26 7.35 2.94
C GLU A 586 -67.14 6.28 3.64
N SER A 587 -66.57 5.55 4.62
CA SER A 587 -67.33 4.60 5.45
C SER A 587 -68.42 5.30 6.27
N ILE A 588 -68.08 6.43 6.93
CA ILE A 588 -69.03 7.23 7.74
C ILE A 588 -70.13 7.80 6.84
N ILE A 589 -69.81 8.30 5.66
CA ILE A 589 -70.77 8.79 4.67
C ILE A 589 -71.69 7.67 4.18
N ALA A 590 -71.19 6.44 3.99
CA ALA A 590 -72.00 5.28 3.62
C ALA A 590 -72.97 4.86 4.73
N ASP A 591 -72.47 4.89 6.00
CA ASP A 591 -73.30 4.59 7.17
C ASP A 591 -74.41 5.67 7.32
N LEU A 592 -74.12 6.95 7.17
CA LEU A 592 -75.10 8.03 7.17
C LEU A 592 -76.15 7.91 6.03
N LYS A 593 -75.73 7.48 4.84
CA LYS A 593 -76.68 7.19 3.72
C LYS A 593 -77.59 6.00 3.98
N ARG A 594 -77.12 4.96 4.67
CA ARG A 594 -77.89 3.81 5.10
C ARG A 594 -78.95 4.24 6.14
N MET A 595 -78.54 5.04 7.12
CA MET A 595 -79.42 5.54 8.19
C MET A 595 -80.54 6.44 7.63
N LYS A 596 -80.31 7.23 6.59
CA LYS A 596 -81.33 8.04 5.89
C LYS A 596 -82.38 7.17 5.15
N LYS A 597 -82.05 5.89 4.89
CA LYS A 597 -82.96 4.93 4.28
C LYS A 597 -83.82 4.10 5.28
N GLU A 598 -83.38 3.95 6.50
CA GLU A 598 -84.01 3.22 7.61
C GLU A 598 -84.54 4.20 8.63
N GLN A 599 -85.83 4.54 8.50
CA GLN A 599 -86.56 5.42 9.44
C GLN A 599 -86.65 4.81 10.87
N GLN A 600 -85.63 4.74 11.68
CA GLN A 600 -85.71 4.38 13.09
C GLN A 600 -84.60 5.09 13.91
N ASN A 601 -85.07 5.90 14.88
CA ASN A 601 -84.40 6.52 16.04
C ASN A 601 -83.08 7.24 15.81
N PRO A 602 -83.08 8.57 15.47
CA PRO A 602 -81.88 9.30 15.07
C PRO A 602 -80.84 9.55 16.17
N ASP A 603 -81.29 9.75 17.43
CA ASP A 603 -80.36 10.29 18.41
C ASP A 603 -79.35 9.30 19.01
N ALA A 604 -79.69 8.04 19.19
CA ALA A 604 -78.80 7.04 19.73
C ALA A 604 -77.69 6.63 18.70
N GLN A 605 -78.05 6.66 17.45
CA GLN A 605 -77.12 6.30 16.37
C GLN A 605 -76.15 7.46 15.97
N VAL A 606 -76.63 8.71 16.04
CA VAL A 606 -75.79 9.91 15.87
C VAL A 606 -74.75 9.98 16.96
N ASN A 607 -75.12 9.63 18.22
CA ASN A 607 -74.14 9.56 19.30
C ASN A 607 -73.13 8.40 19.12
N ALA A 608 -73.51 7.27 18.52
CA ALA A 608 -72.57 6.19 18.20
C ALA A 608 -71.54 6.59 17.12
N ILE A 609 -72.00 7.31 16.11
CA ILE A 609 -71.15 7.84 15.05
C ILE A 609 -70.19 8.94 15.61
N ARG A 610 -70.68 9.80 16.47
CA ARG A 610 -69.93 10.84 17.15
C ARG A 610 -68.80 10.23 18.00
N ARG A 611 -69.09 9.17 18.80
CA ARG A 611 -68.07 8.41 19.53
C ARG A 611 -67.06 7.72 18.64
N ARG A 612 -67.49 7.26 17.48
CA ARG A 612 -66.59 6.59 16.48
C ARG A 612 -65.64 7.61 15.82
N ILE A 613 -66.12 8.84 15.57
CA ILE A 613 -65.33 9.96 15.07
C ILE A 613 -64.33 10.41 16.15
N GLU A 614 -64.80 10.55 17.41
CA GLU A 614 -63.96 10.93 18.55
C GLU A 614 -62.86 9.87 18.80
N ASN A 615 -63.17 8.58 18.83
CA ASN A 615 -62.20 7.49 18.98
C ASN A 615 -61.21 7.41 17.82
N ASN A 616 -61.63 7.73 16.59
CA ASN A 616 -60.75 7.74 15.45
C ASN A 616 -59.80 8.95 15.42
N VAL A 617 -60.25 10.12 15.89
CA VAL A 617 -59.43 11.31 16.11
C VAL A 617 -58.40 11.04 17.22
N ASP A 618 -58.76 10.35 18.29
CA ASP A 618 -57.88 9.98 19.37
C ASP A 618 -56.83 8.94 18.92
N ASN A 619 -57.23 7.92 18.16
CA ASN A 619 -56.28 6.93 17.59
C ASN A 619 -55.31 7.51 16.55
N LEU A 620 -55.72 8.51 15.75
CA LEU A 620 -54.86 9.23 14.82
C LEU A 620 -53.94 10.18 15.57
N SER A 621 -54.34 10.76 16.67
CA SER A 621 -53.51 11.61 17.51
C SER A 621 -52.52 10.83 18.38
N GLU A 622 -52.87 9.63 18.85
CA GLU A 622 -51.91 8.72 19.53
C GLU A 622 -50.78 8.20 18.64
N GLY A 623 -51.04 8.03 17.33
CA GLY A 623 -50.00 7.64 16.35
C GLY A 623 -49.04 8.78 16.01
N LEU A 624 -49.38 10.03 16.29
CA LEU A 624 -48.55 11.21 16.02
C LEU A 624 -47.74 11.68 17.23
N LEU A 625 -48.11 11.25 18.43
CA LEU A 625 -47.37 11.52 19.66
C LEU A 625 -46.54 10.28 20.04
N GLN A 626 -45.26 10.27 19.65
CA GLN A 626 -44.31 9.42 20.34
C GLN A 626 -44.42 9.76 21.83
N LYS A 627 -44.72 8.79 22.68
CA LYS A 627 -44.67 8.89 24.14
C LYS A 627 -43.24 9.27 24.52
N VAL A 628 -43.00 10.57 24.64
CA VAL A 628 -41.84 11.08 25.34
C VAL A 628 -42.06 10.71 26.79
N ASP A 629 -41.16 9.87 27.31
CA ASP A 629 -41.15 9.48 28.73
C ASP A 629 -40.99 10.76 29.55
N THR A 630 -42.10 11.26 30.12
CA THR A 630 -42.16 12.49 30.89
C THR A 630 -41.61 12.19 32.26
N GLY A 631 -40.28 12.25 32.43
CA GLY A 631 -39.68 12.34 33.75
C GLY A 631 -40.30 13.49 34.55
N LEU A 632 -40.52 13.29 35.86
CA LEU A 632 -41.12 14.28 36.77
C LEU A 632 -40.44 15.66 36.58
N PRO A 633 -41.21 16.76 36.47
CA PRO A 633 -40.66 18.10 36.34
C PRO A 633 -39.81 18.44 37.58
N PRO A 634 -38.69 19.18 37.39
CA PRO A 634 -37.81 19.53 38.49
C PRO A 634 -38.55 20.38 39.54
N LYS A 635 -38.41 20.05 40.84
CA LYS A 635 -39.03 20.81 41.92
C LYS A 635 -38.45 22.21 42.07
N GLU A 636 -37.18 22.39 41.76
CA GLU A 636 -36.46 23.67 41.72
C GLU A 636 -35.43 23.67 40.63
N VAL A 637 -35.19 24.80 40.00
CA VAL A 637 -34.09 25.01 39.02
C VAL A 637 -33.25 26.21 39.46
N ARG A 638 -31.93 26.09 39.35
CA ARG A 638 -30.98 27.15 39.74
C ARG A 638 -30.36 27.79 38.48
N LYS A 639 -29.91 28.99 38.63
CA LYS A 639 -29.16 29.69 37.57
C LYS A 639 -27.92 28.88 37.19
N GLY A 640 -27.80 28.56 35.91
CA GLY A 640 -26.69 27.73 35.34
C GLY A 640 -27.02 26.26 35.11
N ASP A 641 -28.20 25.79 35.55
CA ASP A 641 -28.65 24.42 35.28
C ASP A 641 -28.92 24.21 33.79
N THR A 642 -28.47 23.06 33.25
CA THR A 642 -28.82 22.67 31.88
C THR A 642 -30.15 21.92 31.92
N VAL A 643 -31.11 22.42 31.19
CA VAL A 643 -32.47 21.88 31.10
C VAL A 643 -32.84 21.60 29.66
N GLU A 644 -33.59 20.54 29.45
CA GLU A 644 -34.23 20.23 28.17
C GLU A 644 -35.63 20.85 28.16
N ILE A 645 -35.94 21.63 27.14
CA ILE A 645 -37.23 22.30 26.93
C ILE A 645 -38.10 21.32 26.14
N LEU A 646 -39.09 20.72 26.80
CA LEU A 646 -39.93 19.65 26.22
C LEU A 646 -40.76 20.12 25.03
N THR A 647 -41.14 21.42 24.99
CA THR A 647 -41.93 21.99 23.89
C THR A 647 -41.18 22.14 22.54
N ILE A 648 -39.86 22.22 22.57
CA ILE A 648 -39.02 22.43 21.37
C ILE A 648 -37.92 21.40 21.22
N GLY A 649 -37.82 20.42 22.16
CA GLY A 649 -36.82 19.33 22.08
C GLY A 649 -35.36 19.79 22.07
N SER A 650 -35.04 20.96 22.61
CA SER A 650 -33.70 21.54 22.64
C SER A 650 -33.21 21.80 24.05
N GLN A 651 -31.91 21.71 24.28
CA GLN A 651 -31.28 22.00 25.56
C GLN A 651 -31.00 23.50 25.71
N GLY A 652 -31.21 24.02 26.93
CA GLY A 652 -30.91 25.40 27.27
C GLY A 652 -30.37 25.56 28.69
N THR A 653 -29.74 26.67 28.96
CA THR A 653 -29.20 27.01 30.29
C THR A 653 -30.13 27.98 31.02
N VAL A 654 -30.43 27.70 32.25
CA VAL A 654 -31.32 28.54 33.11
C VAL A 654 -30.59 29.85 33.45
N LEU A 655 -31.18 30.98 33.11
CA LEU A 655 -30.64 32.34 33.39
C LEU A 655 -31.10 32.90 34.75
N ALA A 656 -32.33 32.56 35.15
CA ALA A 656 -32.90 33.00 36.42
C ALA A 656 -33.82 31.90 37.03
N PRO A 657 -33.93 31.76 38.37
CA PRO A 657 -34.84 30.80 39.00
C PRO A 657 -36.31 31.14 38.70
N ALA A 658 -37.21 30.17 38.91
CA ALA A 658 -38.62 30.31 38.64
C ALA A 658 -39.25 31.51 39.40
N ASN A 659 -40.02 32.31 38.68
CA ASN A 659 -40.81 33.41 39.31
C ASN A 659 -42.05 32.86 40.07
N ALA A 660 -42.81 33.74 40.76
CA ALA A 660 -43.99 33.37 41.50
C ALA A 660 -45.11 32.72 40.65
N LYS A 661 -45.02 32.78 39.32
CA LYS A 661 -45.95 32.14 38.37
C LYS A 661 -45.40 30.82 37.80
N GLY A 662 -44.24 30.36 38.28
CA GLY A 662 -43.61 29.12 37.81
C GLY A 662 -42.88 29.24 36.45
N GLU A 663 -42.57 30.44 35.93
CA GLU A 663 -41.88 30.67 34.69
C GLU A 663 -40.37 30.81 34.94
N VAL A 664 -39.57 30.13 34.14
CA VAL A 664 -38.09 30.10 34.16
C VAL A 664 -37.59 30.72 32.88
N GLU A 665 -36.58 31.60 32.97
CA GLU A 665 -35.93 32.15 31.80
C GLU A 665 -34.75 31.26 31.41
N VAL A 666 -34.82 30.68 30.18
CA VAL A 666 -33.87 29.71 29.70
C VAL A 666 -33.24 30.20 28.39
N GLN A 667 -31.94 30.14 28.27
CA GLN A 667 -31.21 30.43 27.04
C GLN A 667 -30.98 29.16 26.23
N ALA A 668 -31.62 29.05 25.08
CA ALA A 668 -31.43 27.96 24.12
C ALA A 668 -30.66 28.52 22.88
N GLY A 669 -29.37 28.29 22.80
CA GLY A 669 -28.48 28.92 21.79
C GLY A 669 -28.45 30.44 21.91
N ILE A 670 -28.89 31.15 20.87
CA ILE A 670 -28.96 32.63 20.84
C ILE A 670 -30.30 33.20 21.32
N LEU A 671 -31.31 32.38 21.58
CA LEU A 671 -32.66 32.80 21.97
C LEU A 671 -32.85 32.68 23.49
N LYS A 672 -33.46 33.69 24.10
CA LYS A 672 -33.92 33.69 25.47
C LYS A 672 -35.41 33.44 25.48
N LEU A 673 -35.84 32.40 26.17
CA LEU A 673 -37.23 31.93 26.23
C LEU A 673 -37.71 31.91 27.68
N LYS A 674 -38.98 32.30 27.93
CA LYS A 674 -39.64 32.10 29.19
C LYS A 674 -40.51 30.84 29.08
N VAL A 675 -40.16 29.82 29.86
CA VAL A 675 -40.80 28.50 29.80
C VAL A 675 -41.30 28.14 31.22
N ASN A 676 -42.47 27.51 31.31
CA ASN A 676 -42.97 27.06 32.60
C ASN A 676 -42.12 25.86 33.10
N ILE A 677 -41.84 25.83 34.41
CA ILE A 677 -41.03 24.79 35.04
C ILE A 677 -41.55 23.36 34.77
N SER A 678 -42.86 23.22 34.56
CA SER A 678 -43.48 21.94 34.18
C SER A 678 -43.10 21.43 32.81
N GLN A 679 -42.53 22.28 31.96
CA GLN A 679 -42.09 21.96 30.60
C GLN A 679 -40.56 21.82 30.49
N LEU A 680 -39.88 21.77 31.63
CA LEU A 680 -38.43 21.62 31.73
C LEU A 680 -38.07 20.26 32.35
N ARG A 681 -37.01 19.68 31.83
CA ARG A 681 -36.35 18.47 32.36
C ARG A 681 -34.91 18.78 32.70
N LEU A 682 -34.47 18.44 33.90
CA LEU A 682 -33.08 18.59 34.30
C LEU A 682 -32.23 17.50 33.61
N VAL A 683 -31.26 17.91 32.84
CA VAL A 683 -30.29 16.98 32.23
C VAL A 683 -29.23 16.69 33.29
N LYS A 684 -29.19 15.45 33.84
CA LYS A 684 -28.09 15.02 34.70
C LYS A 684 -26.82 15.12 33.91
N GLN A 685 -25.92 16.02 34.32
CA GLN A 685 -24.57 16.06 33.77
C GLN A 685 -23.90 14.73 34.07
N PRO A 686 -23.25 14.07 33.07
CA PRO A 686 -22.27 13.04 33.36
C PRO A 686 -21.13 13.64 34.17
N ASP A 687 -20.59 12.88 35.13
CA ASP A 687 -19.52 13.31 36.02
C ASP A 687 -18.44 14.09 35.27
N LYS A 688 -18.06 15.25 35.78
CA LYS A 688 -17.11 16.19 35.21
C LYS A 688 -15.80 15.46 34.90
N PRO A 689 -15.31 15.46 33.63
CA PRO A 689 -13.90 15.23 33.36
C PRO A 689 -13.11 16.36 34.00
N LYS A 690 -11.92 16.02 34.54
CA LYS A 690 -10.97 16.97 35.12
C LYS A 690 -10.71 18.12 34.13
N PRO A 691 -10.54 19.35 34.61
CA PRO A 691 -10.45 20.53 33.75
C PRO A 691 -9.28 20.41 32.77
N GLN A 692 -9.61 20.41 31.48
CA GLN A 692 -8.63 20.71 30.41
C GLN A 692 -8.44 22.22 30.35
N PRO A 693 -7.22 22.72 30.04
CA PRO A 693 -6.92 24.15 30.03
C PRO A 693 -7.73 24.87 28.95
N THR A 694 -8.43 25.90 29.38
CA THR A 694 -9.26 26.75 28.53
C THR A 694 -8.40 27.63 27.63
N SER A 695 -8.58 27.51 26.31
CA SER A 695 -8.03 28.45 25.33
C SER A 695 -9.03 29.60 25.08
N VAL A 696 -8.57 30.82 25.15
CA VAL A 696 -9.35 32.02 24.83
C VAL A 696 -9.14 32.37 23.36
N HIS A 697 -10.23 32.37 22.56
CA HIS A 697 -10.20 32.81 21.16
C HIS A 697 -10.48 34.31 21.07
N LEU A 698 -9.51 35.09 20.62
CA LEU A 698 -9.71 36.49 20.20
C LEU A 698 -9.63 36.58 18.67
N LYS A 699 -10.73 37.10 18.08
CA LYS A 699 -10.82 37.39 16.64
C LYS A 699 -10.26 38.77 16.36
N THR A 700 -9.06 38.82 15.79
CA THR A 700 -8.62 39.99 14.98
C THR A 700 -7.88 39.43 13.77
N GLY A 701 -8.27 39.92 12.59
CA GLY A 701 -7.85 39.42 11.30
C GLY A 701 -6.34 39.34 11.11
N ALA A 702 -5.88 38.18 10.67
CA ALA A 702 -4.55 37.71 10.35
C ALA A 702 -3.94 36.78 11.44
N MET A 703 -4.01 35.46 11.19
CA MET A 703 -3.43 34.34 11.97
C MET A 703 -3.95 34.13 13.40
N GLU A 704 -4.86 33.16 13.53
CA GLU A 704 -5.23 32.58 14.84
C GLU A 704 -4.00 31.83 15.43
N ARG A 705 -3.36 32.46 16.44
CA ARG A 705 -2.41 31.78 17.32
C ARG A 705 -3.13 31.51 18.66
N THR A 706 -3.37 30.27 18.98
CA THR A 706 -3.88 29.85 20.29
C THR A 706 -2.72 29.89 21.29
N VAL A 707 -2.69 30.86 22.17
CA VAL A 707 -1.72 30.93 23.28
C VAL A 707 -2.34 30.23 24.48
N ARG A 708 -1.62 29.27 25.10
CA ARG A 708 -2.05 28.57 26.32
C ARG A 708 -1.86 29.49 27.52
N MET A 709 -2.70 29.36 28.54
CA MET A 709 -2.59 30.13 29.80
C MET A 709 -1.44 29.65 30.71
N GLU A 710 -0.78 28.55 30.35
CA GLU A 710 0.29 27.91 31.13
C GLU A 710 1.51 27.64 30.27
N CYS A 711 2.69 27.94 30.80
CA CYS A 711 3.99 27.64 30.23
C CYS A 711 4.71 26.60 31.11
N ASP A 712 4.99 25.42 30.56
CA ASP A 712 5.67 24.33 31.28
C ASP A 712 7.16 24.30 30.94
N VAL A 713 8.01 24.58 31.92
CA VAL A 713 9.49 24.62 31.80
C VAL A 713 10.16 23.57 32.67
N ARG A 714 9.43 22.56 33.11
CA ARG A 714 9.99 21.46 33.92
C ARG A 714 11.02 20.64 33.13
N GLY A 715 12.15 20.36 33.73
CA GLY A 715 13.22 19.57 33.13
C GLY A 715 14.17 20.33 32.20
N MET A 716 13.94 21.63 31.96
CA MET A 716 14.82 22.48 31.17
C MET A 716 16.02 23.01 32.01
N ALA A 717 17.12 23.36 31.35
CA ALA A 717 18.19 24.13 31.97
C ALA A 717 17.71 25.59 32.26
N LEU A 718 18.30 26.28 33.28
CA LEU A 718 17.80 27.59 33.68
C LEU A 718 17.82 28.62 32.54
N ASP A 719 18.87 28.66 31.74
CA ASP A 719 18.99 29.62 30.63
C ASP A 719 17.96 29.32 29.52
N GLU A 720 17.72 28.07 29.23
CA GLU A 720 16.71 27.62 28.28
C GLU A 720 15.27 27.93 28.75
N ALA A 721 15.03 27.72 30.06
CA ALA A 721 13.74 28.03 30.68
C ALA A 721 13.45 29.54 30.63
N ILE A 722 14.44 30.40 30.86
CA ILE A 722 14.33 31.88 30.78
C ILE A 722 13.95 32.30 29.35
N MET A 723 14.63 31.77 28.32
CA MET A 723 14.33 32.08 26.93
C MET A 723 12.91 31.64 26.54
N THR A 724 12.50 30.49 27.01
CA THR A 724 11.16 29.95 26.74
C THR A 724 10.06 30.78 27.43
N VAL A 725 10.34 31.27 28.67
CA VAL A 725 9.44 32.14 29.40
C VAL A 725 9.31 33.49 28.69
N ASP A 726 10.41 34.10 28.23
CA ASP A 726 10.38 35.39 27.52
C ASP A 726 9.56 35.28 26.23
N GLN A 727 9.79 34.28 25.41
CA GLN A 727 9.00 34.04 24.19
C GLN A 727 7.50 33.83 24.49
N TYR A 728 7.20 33.13 25.58
CA TYR A 728 5.82 32.89 25.98
C TYR A 728 5.15 34.18 26.48
N LEU A 729 5.84 34.99 27.28
CA LEU A 729 5.33 36.28 27.77
C LEU A 729 5.04 37.23 26.61
N ASP A 730 5.91 37.32 25.61
CA ASP A 730 5.68 38.12 24.40
C ASP A 730 4.40 37.67 23.66
N GLN A 731 4.20 36.37 23.53
CA GLN A 731 2.99 35.82 22.91
C GLN A 731 1.74 36.07 23.75
N ALA A 732 1.83 35.97 25.08
CA ALA A 732 0.72 36.20 26.00
C ALA A 732 0.28 37.69 25.99
N ILE A 733 1.24 38.60 25.89
CA ILE A 733 0.98 40.05 25.76
C ILE A 733 0.30 40.37 24.43
N LEU A 734 0.81 39.83 23.34
CA LEU A 734 0.17 39.96 22.00
C LEU A 734 -1.23 39.39 21.95
N ALA A 735 -1.52 38.38 22.77
CA ALA A 735 -2.85 37.77 22.94
C ALA A 735 -3.74 38.53 23.94
N GLY A 736 -3.25 39.59 24.60
CA GLY A 736 -3.99 40.43 25.55
C GLY A 736 -4.32 39.72 26.89
N MET A 737 -3.49 38.76 27.30
CA MET A 737 -3.66 38.03 28.56
C MET A 737 -3.28 38.93 29.76
N GLY A 738 -4.11 38.96 30.81
CA GLY A 738 -3.82 39.73 32.03
C GLY A 738 -3.01 38.93 33.06
N GLU A 739 -3.15 37.58 33.08
CA GLU A 739 -2.50 36.70 34.05
C GLU A 739 -2.12 35.38 33.38
N VAL A 740 -0.91 34.85 33.67
CA VAL A 740 -0.42 33.57 33.09
C VAL A 740 0.33 32.77 34.14
N SER A 741 0.43 31.44 33.94
CA SER A 741 1.05 30.49 34.87
C SER A 741 2.32 29.89 34.29
N ILE A 742 3.41 29.89 35.04
CA ILE A 742 4.69 29.28 34.68
C ILE A 742 4.94 28.09 35.59
N ILE A 743 4.97 26.87 35.01
CA ILE A 743 5.13 25.61 35.74
C ILE A 743 6.60 25.20 35.69
N HIS A 744 7.31 25.32 36.81
CA HIS A 744 8.72 24.98 36.96
C HIS A 744 8.97 23.74 37.86
N GLY A 745 7.91 23.24 38.50
CA GLY A 745 8.00 22.07 39.38
C GLY A 745 8.52 22.37 40.80
N LYS A 746 8.39 21.37 41.68
CA LYS A 746 8.81 21.47 43.11
C LYS A 746 10.27 21.02 43.40
N GLY A 747 11.09 20.71 42.38
CA GLY A 747 12.45 20.15 42.51
C GLY A 747 13.40 20.98 43.44
N THR A 748 14.69 21.00 43.12
CA THR A 748 15.74 21.67 43.94
C THR A 748 15.57 23.18 44.11
N GLY A 749 14.59 23.78 43.42
CA GLY A 749 14.29 25.21 43.50
C GLY A 749 15.14 26.10 42.58
N VAL A 750 16.07 25.56 41.82
CA VAL A 750 16.95 26.34 40.90
C VAL A 750 16.12 27.07 39.87
N LEU A 751 15.22 26.35 39.13
CA LEU A 751 14.33 26.95 38.12
C LEU A 751 13.38 27.96 38.78
N ARG A 752 12.75 27.62 39.90
CA ARG A 752 11.88 28.56 40.65
C ARG A 752 12.56 29.88 40.96
N ASN A 753 13.73 29.83 41.62
CA ASN A 753 14.42 31.02 42.08
C ASN A 753 14.95 31.83 40.88
N GLY A 754 15.51 31.18 39.86
CA GLY A 754 16.04 31.86 38.67
C GLY A 754 14.92 32.53 37.86
N ILE A 755 13.80 31.83 37.60
CA ILE A 755 12.64 32.40 36.88
C ILE A 755 12.01 33.56 37.66
N GLN A 756 11.80 33.43 39.00
CA GLN A 756 11.27 34.53 39.80
C GLN A 756 12.18 35.74 39.84
N GLN A 757 13.51 35.57 39.87
CA GLN A 757 14.48 36.65 39.83
C GLN A 757 14.44 37.37 38.47
N HIS A 758 14.31 36.61 37.37
CA HIS A 758 14.19 37.15 36.02
C HIS A 758 12.87 37.93 35.83
N LEU A 759 11.75 37.38 36.25
CA LEU A 759 10.41 38.00 36.13
C LEU A 759 10.29 39.33 36.92
N LYS A 760 10.97 39.48 38.06
CA LYS A 760 10.99 40.75 38.84
C LYS A 760 11.58 41.92 38.08
N HIS A 761 12.46 41.67 37.11
CA HIS A 761 13.13 42.68 36.30
C HIS A 761 12.56 42.76 34.87
N HIS A 762 11.59 41.94 34.53
CA HIS A 762 11.04 41.89 33.19
C HIS A 762 10.10 43.08 32.94
N MET A 763 10.28 43.79 31.80
CA MET A 763 9.62 45.09 31.53
C MET A 763 8.09 44.98 31.44
N HIS A 764 7.54 43.83 31.06
CA HIS A 764 6.14 43.58 30.81
C HIS A 764 5.42 42.87 31.98
N VAL A 765 6.10 42.62 33.09
CA VAL A 765 5.51 41.99 34.28
C VAL A 765 5.12 43.04 35.30
N ALA A 766 3.87 43.02 35.72
CA ALA A 766 3.37 43.89 36.80
C ALA A 766 3.69 43.29 38.17
N SER A 767 3.43 41.99 38.37
CA SER A 767 3.76 41.27 39.60
C SER A 767 3.89 39.78 39.34
N CYS A 768 4.64 39.06 40.20
CA CYS A 768 4.69 37.61 40.19
C CYS A 768 4.58 37.07 41.61
N ARG A 769 3.82 35.95 41.77
CA ARG A 769 3.63 35.27 43.05
C ARG A 769 3.69 33.75 42.88
N LEU A 770 3.92 33.01 43.92
CA LEU A 770 3.75 31.58 43.91
C LEU A 770 2.26 31.18 43.88
N GLY A 771 1.94 30.06 43.26
CA GLY A 771 0.63 29.50 43.24
C GLY A 771 0.15 29.14 44.67
N VAL A 772 -1.14 29.30 44.93
CA VAL A 772 -1.81 28.86 46.16
C VAL A 772 -2.40 27.46 46.00
N TYR A 773 -3.02 26.91 47.04
CA TYR A 773 -3.69 25.60 46.99
C TYR A 773 -4.72 25.54 45.86
N GLY A 774 -4.51 24.61 44.94
CA GLY A 774 -5.30 24.46 43.68
C GLY A 774 -4.65 25.06 42.43
N GLU A 775 -3.64 25.91 42.53
CA GLU A 775 -2.87 26.52 41.43
C GLU A 775 -1.49 25.88 41.21
N GLY A 776 -1.17 24.75 41.85
CA GLY A 776 0.12 24.05 41.75
C GLY A 776 1.12 24.41 42.84
N GLU A 777 0.75 25.26 43.82
CA GLU A 777 1.54 25.62 45.01
C GLU A 777 2.98 26.15 44.69
N SER A 778 3.98 25.64 45.40
CA SER A 778 5.40 26.05 45.21
C SER A 778 6.02 25.55 43.88
N GLY A 779 5.28 24.82 43.04
CA GLY A 779 5.74 24.34 41.73
C GLY A 779 5.34 25.23 40.55
N VAL A 780 4.54 26.29 40.79
CA VAL A 780 4.03 27.22 39.78
C VAL A 780 4.27 28.66 40.23
N THR A 781 4.61 29.54 39.29
CA THR A 781 4.67 30.99 39.49
C THR A 781 3.59 31.62 38.61
N ILE A 782 2.68 32.36 39.26
CA ILE A 782 1.65 33.16 38.60
C ILE A 782 2.19 34.52 38.29
N VAL A 783 2.05 34.98 37.06
CA VAL A 783 2.57 36.23 36.55
C VAL A 783 1.43 37.12 36.07
N THR A 784 1.31 38.33 36.63
CA THR A 784 0.39 39.34 36.15
C THR A 784 1.13 40.23 35.17
N LEU A 785 0.59 40.40 34.00
CA LEU A 785 1.15 41.23 32.92
C LEU A 785 0.64 42.67 33.05
N LYS A 786 1.45 43.64 32.51
CA LYS A 786 1.10 45.05 32.53
C LYS A 786 0.08 45.40 31.49
#